data_faccc40581dd1d64ee4971d7f07efae6
#
_entry.id   faccc40581dd1d64ee4971d7f07efae6
#
_cell.length_a   1.000
_cell.length_b   1.000
_cell.length_c   1.000
_cell.angle_alpha   90.00
_cell.angle_beta   90.00
_cell.angle_gamma   90.00
#
_symmetry.space_group_name_H-M   'P 1'
#
loop_
_entity.id
_entity.type
_entity.pdbx_description
1 polymer ?
#
loop_
_entity_poly.entity_id
_entity_poly.type
_entity_poly.pdbx_seq_one_letter_code
_entity_poly.pdbx_strand_id
1 'polypeptide(L)'
;MTSANDDAMIFLSRKKNDMMKKKQFKTESKKILDLMINSVYTNRDIFLRELISNASDAIDKLYYKSLTDTKVNLNKDDFCIKLELDKENRTIKIIDNGIGMTEEELDNNLGIIAKSGSSLFKEINDKQKDVNIIGQFGVGFYSAFMIAKEIRVLSKSFDSDEAHLWISDGIDGYSIEKATKADAGTEITLYLKDNTETDNYDEYLEQRRIEGIVKKYSDYIKYPIIMKVEETKLKEDSETETETVVKDKTLNSMIPIWKRSNSEVKEEEYNSFYSDKFYDFEPPLKSIHNKVEGQISYDSLLFIPSHAPYDYYTKDYEKGLQLYSNGVLIMEKCADLLPDYFSFVKGLVDSEDISLNLSREVLQQDRQLKLITKSIEKKIKAILEEMLKEDRVNYEKFFEAFGMQLKYGIYSSYGMNKEMLQDLLMFYSSKDKKRITLKEYVERMKDGQEKIYYASGESLDKIDMLPSVESFKDKDYEVLYLCDYVDEFTIQSLMEYEGKKFANVSSESVDLSSEDEKKELQEKNEAAKDMFAVMKDALKDVKDIRFTNKLKNHPVCLSTGGNISLEMEKVLNSMPTGENVKAEVVLEINENHPIANKLKDLYENDKDKLAEYTKILYNQARLVEGLNVDDPTELTNLICNLLSK
;
A
#
# COMPACT_ATOMS: atom_id res chain seq x y z
N MET A 1 27.25 -65.58 25.99
CA MET A 1 27.87 -64.51 26.80
C MET A 1 27.72 -63.10 26.09
N THR A 2 26.53 -62.81 25.56
CA THR A 2 26.29 -61.53 24.83
C THR A 2 25.02 -60.81 25.24
N SER A 3 24.30 -61.25 26.28
CA SER A 3 23.04 -60.59 26.68
C SER A 3 23.14 -59.78 27.98
N ALA A 4 24.21 -59.87 28.74
CA ALA A 4 24.38 -59.10 29.98
C ALA A 4 25.00 -57.69 29.82
N ASN A 5 25.64 -57.38 28.67
CA ASN A 5 26.26 -56.09 28.42
C ASN A 5 25.27 -55.05 27.82
N ASP A 6 24.23 -55.50 27.13
CA ASP A 6 23.26 -54.56 26.53
C ASP A 6 22.27 -54.00 27.57
N ASP A 7 21.88 -54.81 28.57
CA ASP A 7 21.02 -54.33 29.64
C ASP A 7 21.73 -53.34 30.61
N ALA A 8 23.05 -53.49 30.80
CA ALA A 8 23.84 -52.54 31.60
C ALA A 8 24.01 -51.19 30.88
N MET A 9 24.12 -51.16 29.54
CA MET A 9 24.20 -49.92 28.75
C MET A 9 22.86 -49.18 28.70
N ILE A 10 21.75 -49.88 28.61
CA ILE A 10 20.40 -49.27 28.63
C ILE A 10 20.10 -48.71 30.04
N PHE A 11 20.56 -49.38 31.11
CA PHE A 11 20.37 -48.91 32.49
C PHE A 11 21.25 -47.68 32.81
N LEU A 12 22.45 -47.59 32.24
CA LEU A 12 23.33 -46.40 32.35
C LEU A 12 22.84 -45.22 31.51
N SER A 13 22.22 -45.47 30.35
CA SER A 13 21.62 -44.41 29.52
C SER A 13 20.35 -43.85 30.16
N ARG A 14 19.53 -44.69 30.82
CA ARG A 14 18.36 -44.21 31.59
C ARG A 14 18.75 -43.42 32.85
N LYS A 15 19.82 -43.78 33.56
CA LYS A 15 20.33 -43.03 34.71
C LYS A 15 21.01 -41.71 34.33
N LYS A 16 21.53 -41.56 33.11
CA LYS A 16 22.09 -40.28 32.63
C LYS A 16 21.04 -39.26 32.22
N ASN A 17 19.84 -39.71 31.79
CA ASN A 17 18.73 -38.81 31.47
C ASN A 17 17.96 -38.27 32.68
N ASP A 18 18.10 -38.92 33.84
CA ASP A 18 17.42 -38.46 35.08
C ASP A 18 18.20 -37.39 35.89
N MET A 19 19.39 -37.00 35.42
CA MET A 19 20.22 -36.02 36.13
C MET A 19 20.34 -34.63 35.48
N MET A 20 19.61 -34.36 34.41
CA MET A 20 19.46 -32.95 33.95
C MET A 20 18.23 -32.34 34.64
N LYS A 21 18.38 -31.85 35.86
CA LYS A 21 17.41 -30.92 36.46
C LYS A 21 17.40 -29.65 35.57
N LYS A 22 16.38 -29.51 34.74
CA LYS A 22 16.11 -28.24 34.04
C LYS A 22 16.00 -27.16 35.12
N LYS A 23 16.90 -26.19 35.10
CA LYS A 23 16.82 -24.99 35.95
C LYS A 23 15.80 -24.07 35.29
N GLN A 24 14.84 -23.56 36.05
CA GLN A 24 13.97 -22.48 35.60
C GLN A 24 14.77 -21.19 35.53
N PHE A 25 14.48 -20.37 34.52
CA PHE A 25 15.03 -19.03 34.44
C PHE A 25 14.54 -18.23 35.65
N LYS A 26 15.44 -17.52 36.32
CA LYS A 26 15.09 -16.54 37.35
C LYS A 26 14.81 -15.21 36.68
N THR A 27 13.67 -14.61 36.96
CA THR A 27 13.20 -13.37 36.33
C THR A 27 13.37 -12.21 37.33
N GLU A 28 13.97 -11.11 36.90
CA GLU A 28 13.94 -9.85 37.62
C GLU A 28 12.72 -9.07 37.16
N SER A 29 11.62 -9.13 37.91
CA SER A 29 10.32 -8.53 37.54
C SER A 29 10.42 -7.06 37.18
N LYS A 30 11.26 -6.30 37.93
CA LYS A 30 11.52 -4.88 37.68
C LYS A 30 12.11 -4.60 36.30
N LYS A 31 13.09 -5.40 35.85
CA LYS A 31 13.68 -5.22 34.50
C LYS A 31 12.72 -5.58 33.39
N ILE A 32 11.87 -6.58 33.62
CA ILE A 32 10.84 -6.96 32.63
C ILE A 32 9.82 -5.84 32.51
N LEU A 33 9.36 -5.30 33.62
CA LEU A 33 8.41 -4.18 33.61
C LEU A 33 9.02 -2.94 32.94
N ASP A 34 10.27 -2.62 33.23
CA ASP A 34 10.98 -1.52 32.57
C ASP A 34 11.13 -1.72 31.05
N LEU A 35 11.48 -2.93 30.62
CA LEU A 35 11.51 -3.28 29.18
C LEU A 35 10.13 -3.15 28.53
N MET A 36 9.06 -3.57 29.22
CA MET A 36 7.70 -3.46 28.70
C MET A 36 7.25 -2.01 28.58
N ILE A 37 7.53 -1.18 29.57
CA ILE A 37 7.16 0.24 29.59
C ILE A 37 7.94 1.05 28.56
N ASN A 38 9.23 0.78 28.39
CA ASN A 38 10.15 1.65 27.63
C ASN A 38 10.56 1.09 26.26
N SER A 39 10.29 -0.20 25.97
CA SER A 39 10.78 -0.84 24.73
C SER A 39 9.70 -1.57 23.92
N VAL A 40 8.58 -1.94 24.53
CA VAL A 40 7.52 -2.69 23.84
C VAL A 40 6.56 -1.74 23.12
N TYR A 41 6.28 -0.59 23.70
CA TYR A 41 5.37 0.41 23.13
C TYR A 41 6.13 1.63 22.65
N THR A 42 5.90 2.01 21.41
CA THR A 42 6.54 3.21 20.80
C THR A 42 5.72 4.48 21.04
N ASN A 43 4.40 4.33 21.23
CA ASN A 43 3.48 5.45 21.44
C ASN A 43 2.81 5.38 22.82
N ARG A 44 2.94 6.46 23.61
CA ARG A 44 2.35 6.53 24.96
C ARG A 44 0.83 6.51 24.95
N ASP A 45 0.17 7.00 23.93
CA ASP A 45 -1.31 7.05 23.81
C ASP A 45 -1.97 5.68 23.97
N ILE A 46 -1.21 4.63 23.72
CA ILE A 46 -1.66 3.23 23.81
C ILE A 46 -2.13 2.88 25.22
N PHE A 47 -1.67 3.57 26.27
CA PHE A 47 -2.15 3.32 27.63
C PHE A 47 -3.69 3.38 27.71
N LEU A 48 -4.30 4.39 27.11
CA LEU A 48 -5.74 4.58 27.16
C LEU A 48 -6.47 3.52 26.34
N ARG A 49 -5.94 3.16 25.17
CA ARG A 49 -6.46 2.06 24.35
C ARG A 49 -6.51 0.74 25.14
N GLU A 50 -5.42 0.39 25.80
CA GLU A 50 -5.32 -0.86 26.55
C GLU A 50 -6.26 -0.88 27.77
N LEU A 51 -6.36 0.23 28.52
CA LEU A 51 -7.26 0.31 29.67
C LEU A 51 -8.72 0.29 29.26
N ILE A 52 -9.11 0.97 28.19
CA ILE A 52 -10.47 0.92 27.64
C ILE A 52 -10.79 -0.48 27.12
N SER A 53 -9.84 -1.15 26.47
CA SER A 53 -10.00 -2.54 26.02
C SER A 53 -10.24 -3.50 27.17
N ASN A 54 -9.48 -3.35 28.27
CA ASN A 54 -9.68 -4.15 29.48
C ASN A 54 -11.03 -3.88 30.15
N ALA A 55 -11.48 -2.64 30.17
CA ALA A 55 -12.80 -2.26 30.67
C ALA A 55 -13.93 -2.88 29.81
N SER A 56 -13.78 -2.84 28.49
CA SER A 56 -14.71 -3.50 27.56
C SER A 56 -14.78 -5.02 27.80
N ASP A 57 -13.63 -5.68 27.97
CA ASP A 57 -13.57 -7.12 28.27
C ASP A 57 -14.24 -7.45 29.63
N ALA A 58 -14.09 -6.59 30.64
CA ALA A 58 -14.73 -6.78 31.93
C ALA A 58 -16.26 -6.67 31.83
N ILE A 59 -16.75 -5.74 31.01
CA ILE A 59 -18.18 -5.59 30.73
C ILE A 59 -18.69 -6.79 29.92
N ASP A 60 -17.95 -7.25 28.88
CA ASP A 60 -18.33 -8.41 28.08
C ASP A 60 -18.51 -9.66 28.96
N LYS A 61 -17.62 -9.89 29.94
CA LYS A 61 -17.72 -10.99 30.89
C LYS A 61 -19.00 -10.91 31.75
N LEU A 62 -19.37 -9.73 32.24
CA LEU A 62 -20.58 -9.55 33.03
C LEU A 62 -21.83 -9.64 32.16
N TYR A 63 -21.83 -9.06 30.97
CA TYR A 63 -22.91 -9.18 30.00
C TYR A 63 -23.15 -10.64 29.63
N TYR A 64 -22.08 -11.40 29.35
CA TYR A 64 -22.19 -12.83 29.07
C TYR A 64 -22.80 -13.61 30.26
N LYS A 65 -22.37 -13.29 31.49
CA LYS A 65 -22.95 -13.85 32.71
C LYS A 65 -24.44 -13.51 32.84
N SER A 66 -24.87 -12.32 32.44
CA SER A 66 -26.27 -11.89 32.48
C SER A 66 -27.20 -12.75 31.62
N LEU A 67 -26.68 -13.41 30.57
CA LEU A 67 -27.47 -14.29 29.71
C LEU A 67 -27.88 -15.61 30.42
N THR A 68 -27.17 -15.99 31.49
CA THR A 68 -27.37 -17.21 32.20
C THR A 68 -27.71 -17.04 33.69
N ASP A 69 -27.38 -15.90 34.31
CA ASP A 69 -27.58 -15.60 35.71
C ASP A 69 -28.55 -14.43 35.89
N THR A 70 -29.76 -14.73 36.39
CA THR A 70 -30.82 -13.74 36.61
C THR A 70 -30.51 -12.73 37.72
N LYS A 71 -29.40 -12.91 38.47
CA LYS A 71 -28.98 -11.92 39.48
C LYS A 71 -28.39 -10.67 38.89
N VAL A 72 -27.92 -10.76 37.63
CA VAL A 72 -27.42 -9.59 36.89
C VAL A 72 -28.63 -8.78 36.42
N ASN A 73 -29.00 -7.76 37.16
CA ASN A 73 -30.15 -6.91 36.87
C ASN A 73 -29.71 -5.63 36.10
N LEU A 74 -28.91 -5.80 35.05
CA LEU A 74 -28.46 -4.73 34.17
C LEU A 74 -28.96 -4.97 32.75
N ASN A 75 -29.50 -3.91 32.14
CA ASN A 75 -29.81 -3.94 30.71
C ASN A 75 -28.54 -3.63 29.91
N LYS A 76 -28.55 -3.98 28.63
CA LYS A 76 -27.42 -3.73 27.74
C LYS A 76 -27.02 -2.24 27.69
N ASP A 77 -27.96 -1.35 27.78
CA ASP A 77 -27.78 0.11 27.73
C ASP A 77 -27.24 0.71 29.04
N ASP A 78 -27.19 -0.07 30.14
CA ASP A 78 -26.62 0.36 31.40
C ASP A 78 -25.11 0.23 31.47
N PHE A 79 -24.52 -0.56 30.54
CA PHE A 79 -23.07 -0.77 30.48
C PHE A 79 -22.37 0.44 29.87
N CYS A 80 -21.35 0.95 30.55
CA CYS A 80 -20.55 2.06 30.07
C CYS A 80 -19.15 2.08 30.66
N ILE A 81 -18.26 2.81 29.98
CA ILE A 81 -16.92 3.17 30.46
C ILE A 81 -16.92 4.67 30.70
N LYS A 82 -16.54 5.11 31.91
CA LYS A 82 -16.45 6.53 32.24
C LYS A 82 -15.00 6.98 32.37
N LEU A 83 -14.70 8.15 31.82
CA LEU A 83 -13.43 8.81 31.95
C LEU A 83 -13.60 10.09 32.77
N GLU A 84 -12.76 10.29 33.77
CA GLU A 84 -12.74 11.50 34.61
C GLU A 84 -11.32 12.08 34.62
N LEU A 85 -11.22 13.39 34.40
CA LEU A 85 -9.96 14.14 34.42
C LEU A 85 -9.98 15.10 35.62
N ASP A 86 -8.95 15.05 36.46
CA ASP A 86 -8.78 15.95 37.58
C ASP A 86 -7.44 16.69 37.44
N LYS A 87 -7.51 17.95 37.05
CA LYS A 87 -6.34 18.80 36.83
C LYS A 87 -5.66 19.19 38.13
N GLU A 88 -6.41 19.34 39.23
CA GLU A 88 -5.85 19.75 40.52
C GLU A 88 -4.99 18.63 41.15
N ASN A 89 -5.52 17.41 41.12
CA ASN A 89 -4.81 16.24 41.64
C ASN A 89 -3.92 15.55 40.59
N ARG A 90 -3.94 16.03 39.33
CA ARG A 90 -3.23 15.47 38.20
C ARG A 90 -3.51 13.98 38.05
N THR A 91 -4.82 13.63 38.01
CA THR A 91 -5.26 12.22 37.85
C THR A 91 -6.19 12.03 36.68
N ILE A 92 -6.11 10.81 36.13
CA ILE A 92 -7.05 10.28 35.13
C ILE A 92 -7.69 9.05 35.73
N LYS A 93 -9.02 8.98 35.71
CA LYS A 93 -9.76 7.80 36.13
C LYS A 93 -10.46 7.12 34.95
N ILE A 94 -10.37 5.81 34.92
CA ILE A 94 -11.08 4.94 34.00
C ILE A 94 -11.99 4.03 34.85
N ILE A 95 -13.30 4.08 34.63
CA ILE A 95 -14.30 3.41 35.45
C ILE A 95 -15.14 2.52 34.54
N ASP A 96 -15.24 1.25 34.84
CA ASP A 96 -16.17 0.31 34.22
C ASP A 96 -17.18 -0.24 35.24
N ASN A 97 -18.35 -0.61 34.74
CA ASN A 97 -19.35 -1.33 35.50
C ASN A 97 -19.43 -2.81 35.06
N GLY A 98 -18.26 -3.39 34.78
CA GLY A 98 -18.10 -4.80 34.40
C GLY A 98 -18.11 -5.75 35.59
N ILE A 99 -17.57 -6.95 35.37
CA ILE A 99 -17.59 -8.05 36.37
C ILE A 99 -16.80 -7.76 37.65
N GLY A 100 -15.85 -6.83 37.61
CA GLY A 100 -14.93 -6.53 38.71
C GLY A 100 -13.99 -7.69 39.05
N MET A 101 -13.25 -7.56 40.17
CA MET A 101 -12.25 -8.53 40.61
C MET A 101 -12.31 -8.71 42.13
N THR A 102 -12.13 -9.94 42.59
CA THR A 102 -11.85 -10.31 43.99
C THR A 102 -10.39 -10.01 44.35
N GLU A 103 -10.01 -10.13 45.63
CA GLU A 103 -8.61 -9.99 46.09
C GLU A 103 -7.68 -10.95 45.34
N GLU A 104 -8.07 -12.24 45.25
CA GLU A 104 -7.29 -13.27 44.54
C GLU A 104 -7.16 -12.95 43.02
N GLU A 105 -8.21 -12.43 42.41
CA GLU A 105 -8.17 -12.01 40.99
C GLU A 105 -7.30 -10.77 40.77
N LEU A 106 -7.30 -9.80 41.68
CA LEU A 106 -6.37 -8.66 41.65
C LEU A 106 -4.92 -9.11 41.74
N ASP A 107 -4.61 -10.02 42.69
CA ASP A 107 -3.29 -10.61 42.85
C ASP A 107 -2.84 -11.38 41.59
N ASN A 108 -3.73 -12.20 41.05
CA ASN A 108 -3.45 -13.02 39.89
C ASN A 108 -3.36 -12.27 38.56
N ASN A 109 -4.21 -11.25 38.34
CA ASN A 109 -4.32 -10.54 37.07
C ASN A 109 -3.42 -9.28 36.99
N LEU A 110 -3.16 -8.63 38.12
CA LEU A 110 -2.32 -7.43 38.18
C LEU A 110 -0.99 -7.66 38.89
N GLY A 111 -0.85 -8.73 39.69
CA GLY A 111 0.40 -9.10 40.37
C GLY A 111 1.31 -10.00 39.55
N ILE A 112 0.82 -10.65 38.50
CA ILE A 112 1.59 -11.56 37.65
C ILE A 112 1.69 -10.99 36.24
N ILE A 113 2.89 -10.55 35.86
CA ILE A 113 3.17 -10.01 34.53
C ILE A 113 2.97 -11.09 33.46
N ALA A 114 2.31 -10.74 32.35
CA ALA A 114 1.97 -11.63 31.23
C ALA A 114 0.98 -12.77 31.55
N LYS A 115 0.16 -12.62 32.59
CA LYS A 115 -0.98 -13.48 32.85
C LYS A 115 -2.27 -12.74 32.51
N SER A 116 -3.10 -13.31 31.61
CA SER A 116 -4.36 -12.71 31.20
C SER A 116 -5.54 -13.52 31.73
N GLY A 117 -6.33 -12.92 32.63
CA GLY A 117 -7.62 -13.49 33.06
C GLY A 117 -8.66 -13.55 31.93
N SER A 118 -8.50 -12.76 30.87
CA SER A 118 -9.35 -12.77 29.70
C SER A 118 -9.04 -13.96 28.77
N SER A 119 -7.78 -14.34 28.65
CA SER A 119 -7.37 -15.53 27.88
C SER A 119 -7.88 -16.83 28.52
N LEU A 120 -7.82 -16.95 29.84
CA LEU A 120 -8.42 -18.08 30.59
C LEU A 120 -9.93 -18.18 30.39
N PHE A 121 -10.63 -17.06 30.39
CA PHE A 121 -12.08 -17.01 30.15
C PHE A 121 -12.42 -17.46 28.72
N LYS A 122 -11.62 -17.08 27.72
CA LYS A 122 -11.76 -17.55 26.34
C LYS A 122 -11.58 -19.06 26.23
N GLU A 123 -10.51 -19.63 26.83
CA GLU A 123 -10.26 -21.09 26.81
C GLU A 123 -11.40 -21.90 27.43
N ILE A 124 -12.01 -21.41 28.51
CA ILE A 124 -13.13 -22.11 29.19
C ILE A 124 -14.40 -22.07 28.32
N ASN A 125 -14.61 -20.99 27.55
CA ASN A 125 -15.81 -20.73 26.76
C ASN A 125 -15.63 -20.94 25.25
N ASP A 126 -14.54 -21.55 24.81
CA ASP A 126 -14.14 -21.73 23.39
C ASP A 126 -15.17 -22.47 22.51
N LYS A 127 -16.20 -23.08 23.13
CA LYS A 127 -17.31 -23.74 22.43
C LYS A 127 -18.43 -22.77 21.99
N GLN A 128 -18.36 -21.51 22.37
CA GLN A 128 -19.40 -20.51 22.08
C GLN A 128 -18.75 -19.35 21.30
N LYS A 129 -19.11 -19.24 20.03
CA LYS A 129 -18.49 -18.36 19.02
C LYS A 129 -18.63 -16.84 19.25
N ASP A 130 -19.29 -16.38 20.30
CA ASP A 130 -19.66 -14.97 20.46
C ASP A 130 -18.84 -14.20 21.51
N VAL A 131 -17.78 -14.80 22.09
CA VAL A 131 -16.97 -14.12 23.12
C VAL A 131 -15.74 -13.49 22.48
N ASN A 132 -15.87 -12.23 22.08
CA ASN A 132 -14.82 -11.43 21.47
C ASN A 132 -14.01 -10.68 22.53
N ILE A 133 -12.93 -11.30 23.03
CA ILE A 133 -12.03 -10.73 24.03
C ILE A 133 -10.88 -10.02 23.35
N ILE A 134 -10.62 -8.76 23.73
CA ILE A 134 -9.60 -7.89 23.19
C ILE A 134 -8.25 -8.13 23.89
N GLY A 135 -8.23 -8.19 25.22
CA GLY A 135 -7.03 -8.27 26.07
C GLY A 135 -6.46 -9.68 26.24
N GLN A 136 -5.61 -10.17 25.34
CA GLN A 136 -5.13 -11.57 25.32
C GLN A 136 -3.78 -11.78 26.04
N PHE A 137 -2.93 -10.76 26.16
CA PHE A 137 -1.52 -10.92 26.54
C PHE A 137 -1.20 -10.68 28.04
N GLY A 138 -2.12 -10.05 28.80
CA GLY A 138 -1.88 -9.72 30.22
C GLY A 138 -0.77 -8.70 30.47
N VAL A 139 -0.47 -7.85 29.48
CA VAL A 139 0.59 -6.85 29.56
C VAL A 139 0.07 -5.42 29.33
N GLY A 140 -1.09 -5.28 28.68
CA GLY A 140 -1.65 -3.96 28.30
C GLY A 140 -1.87 -3.05 29.49
N PHE A 141 -2.26 -3.57 30.66
CA PHE A 141 -2.44 -2.79 31.87
C PHE A 141 -1.18 -2.00 32.27
N TYR A 142 0.00 -2.61 32.13
CA TYR A 142 1.26 -1.98 32.56
C TYR A 142 1.68 -0.81 31.64
N SER A 143 1.08 -0.66 30.46
CA SER A 143 1.30 0.53 29.62
C SER A 143 0.92 1.83 30.32
N ALA A 144 0.03 1.78 31.32
CA ALA A 144 -0.33 2.91 32.15
C ALA A 144 0.85 3.53 32.90
N PHE A 145 1.89 2.76 33.24
CA PHE A 145 3.12 3.27 33.85
C PHE A 145 3.99 4.09 32.88
N MET A 146 3.66 4.14 31.60
CA MET A 146 4.31 5.08 30.67
C MET A 146 4.05 6.53 31.07
N ILE A 147 2.85 6.82 31.61
CA ILE A 147 2.42 8.17 31.99
C ILE A 147 2.18 8.35 33.49
N ALA A 148 1.95 7.27 34.24
CA ALA A 148 1.64 7.32 35.65
C ALA A 148 2.85 7.00 36.53
N LYS A 149 3.01 7.73 37.64
CA LYS A 149 3.96 7.43 38.73
C LYS A 149 3.38 6.51 39.79
N GLU A 150 2.06 6.44 39.88
CA GLU A 150 1.33 5.55 40.78
C GLU A 150 -0.01 5.19 40.14
N ILE A 151 -0.42 3.94 40.28
CA ILE A 151 -1.70 3.44 39.81
C ILE A 151 -2.45 2.84 41.01
N ARG A 152 -3.73 3.21 41.13
CA ARG A 152 -4.65 2.63 42.10
C ARG A 152 -5.81 1.96 41.36
N VAL A 153 -6.11 0.72 41.73
CA VAL A 153 -7.21 -0.07 41.17
C VAL A 153 -8.16 -0.47 42.28
N LEU A 154 -9.31 0.21 42.34
CA LEU A 154 -10.40 -0.11 43.25
C LEU A 154 -11.39 -1.03 42.51
N SER A 155 -11.53 -2.27 42.97
CA SER A 155 -12.39 -3.25 42.33
C SER A 155 -13.30 -3.97 43.33
N LYS A 156 -14.54 -4.28 42.86
CA LYS A 156 -15.51 -5.12 43.54
C LYS A 156 -16.05 -6.13 42.55
N SER A 157 -15.84 -7.43 42.83
CA SER A 157 -16.39 -8.49 42.00
C SER A 157 -17.92 -8.53 42.12
N PHE A 158 -18.62 -8.81 41.02
CA PHE A 158 -20.07 -9.04 41.02
C PHE A 158 -20.49 -10.19 41.97
N ASP A 159 -19.62 -11.18 42.16
CA ASP A 159 -19.85 -12.34 43.01
C ASP A 159 -19.46 -12.12 44.48
N SER A 160 -19.01 -10.94 44.87
CA SER A 160 -18.52 -10.63 46.23
C SER A 160 -19.10 -9.32 46.78
N ASP A 161 -19.34 -9.31 48.10
CA ASP A 161 -19.69 -8.09 48.79
C ASP A 161 -18.47 -7.24 49.20
N GLU A 162 -17.28 -7.83 49.14
CA GLU A 162 -16.03 -7.15 49.51
C GLU A 162 -15.40 -6.43 48.32
N ALA A 163 -14.90 -5.25 48.57
CA ALA A 163 -14.10 -4.48 47.60
C ALA A 163 -12.65 -4.38 48.07
N HIS A 164 -11.72 -4.31 47.13
CA HIS A 164 -10.29 -4.23 47.39
C HIS A 164 -9.63 -3.13 46.57
N LEU A 165 -8.60 -2.51 47.15
CA LEU A 165 -7.78 -1.49 46.55
C LEU A 165 -6.37 -2.03 46.32
N TRP A 166 -5.97 -2.17 45.06
CA TRP A 166 -4.61 -2.49 44.65
C TRP A 166 -3.84 -1.21 44.37
N ILE A 167 -2.60 -1.06 44.85
CA ILE A 167 -1.76 0.13 44.68
C ILE A 167 -0.36 -0.30 44.26
N SER A 168 0.21 0.36 43.25
CA SER A 168 1.58 0.16 42.82
C SER A 168 2.16 1.42 42.18
N ASP A 169 3.47 1.61 42.37
CA ASP A 169 4.30 2.60 41.67
C ASP A 169 5.07 1.99 40.47
N GLY A 170 4.88 0.71 40.21
CA GLY A 170 5.55 -0.02 39.12
C GLY A 170 7.03 -0.34 39.41
N ILE A 171 7.56 0.01 40.63
CA ILE A 171 8.99 -0.14 40.96
C ILE A 171 9.18 -1.15 42.09
N ASP A 172 8.48 -0.96 43.18
CA ASP A 172 8.71 -1.68 44.42
C ASP A 172 7.68 -2.78 44.73
N GLY A 173 6.83 -3.11 43.73
CA GLY A 173 5.77 -4.10 43.86
C GLY A 173 4.39 -3.47 44.01
N TYR A 174 3.50 -4.12 44.76
CA TYR A 174 2.12 -3.65 44.98
C TYR A 174 1.62 -4.02 46.38
N SER A 175 0.57 -3.35 46.82
CA SER A 175 -0.21 -3.70 48.00
C SER A 175 -1.66 -3.90 47.65
N ILE A 176 -2.38 -4.75 48.39
CA ILE A 176 -3.82 -4.91 48.30
C ILE A 176 -4.41 -4.67 49.69
N GLU A 177 -5.41 -3.80 49.75
CA GLU A 177 -6.08 -3.42 50.99
C GLU A 177 -7.59 -3.56 50.85
N LYS A 178 -8.29 -3.87 51.96
CA LYS A 178 -9.77 -3.84 51.96
C LYS A 178 -10.26 -2.41 51.75
N ALA A 179 -11.26 -2.26 50.92
CA ALA A 179 -11.85 -0.98 50.57
C ALA A 179 -13.40 -1.06 50.54
N THR A 180 -14.03 0.06 50.26
CA THR A 180 -15.50 0.11 50.05
C THR A 180 -15.80 0.61 48.65
N LYS A 181 -16.67 -0.10 47.95
CA LYS A 181 -17.22 0.26 46.64
C LYS A 181 -18.68 -0.18 46.61
N ALA A 182 -19.56 0.71 46.19
CA ALA A 182 -21.00 0.42 46.20
C ALA A 182 -21.34 -0.71 45.19
N ASP A 183 -21.05 -0.46 43.93
CA ASP A 183 -21.41 -1.34 42.82
C ASP A 183 -20.25 -2.18 42.33
N ALA A 184 -20.55 -3.31 41.67
CA ALA A 184 -19.54 -4.12 41.00
C ALA A 184 -18.85 -3.33 39.86
N GLY A 185 -17.65 -3.74 39.48
CA GLY A 185 -16.83 -3.11 38.45
C GLY A 185 -15.48 -2.64 38.97
N THR A 186 -14.74 -1.96 38.11
CA THR A 186 -13.37 -1.52 38.41
C THR A 186 -13.20 -0.01 38.17
N GLU A 187 -12.46 0.65 39.05
CA GLU A 187 -12.02 2.04 38.95
C GLU A 187 -10.49 2.06 38.96
N ILE A 188 -9.87 2.54 37.88
CA ILE A 188 -8.44 2.68 37.75
C ILE A 188 -8.09 4.18 37.83
N THR A 189 -7.33 4.59 38.82
CA THR A 189 -6.85 5.96 38.98
C THR A 189 -5.36 6.03 38.67
N LEU A 190 -4.99 6.84 37.69
CA LEU A 190 -3.61 7.11 37.26
C LEU A 190 -3.16 8.44 37.85
N TYR A 191 -2.14 8.44 38.68
CA TYR A 191 -1.45 9.65 39.17
C TYR A 191 -0.31 9.96 38.19
N LEU A 192 -0.41 11.05 37.45
CA LEU A 192 0.54 11.37 36.38
C LEU A 192 1.94 11.65 36.89
N LYS A 193 2.93 11.28 36.09
CA LYS A 193 4.33 11.66 36.28
C LYS A 193 4.48 13.18 36.24
N ASP A 194 5.53 13.68 36.87
CA ASP A 194 5.87 15.09 36.81
C ASP A 194 6.42 15.42 35.40
N ASN A 195 6.08 16.61 34.90
CA ASN A 195 6.59 17.08 33.62
C ASN A 195 8.11 17.23 33.66
N THR A 196 8.77 16.99 32.54
CA THR A 196 10.21 17.18 32.35
C THR A 196 10.44 18.22 31.23
N GLU A 197 11.69 18.51 30.92
CA GLU A 197 12.04 19.41 29.81
C GLU A 197 11.60 18.85 28.45
N THR A 198 11.51 17.53 28.34
CA THR A 198 11.17 16.83 27.09
C THR A 198 9.75 16.25 27.08
N ASP A 199 9.14 16.02 28.21
CA ASP A 199 7.87 15.32 28.35
C ASP A 199 6.84 16.15 29.11
N ASN A 200 5.70 16.38 28.47
CA ASN A 200 4.57 17.08 29.06
C ASN A 200 3.41 16.09 29.32
N TYR A 201 3.33 15.54 30.53
CA TYR A 201 2.25 14.61 30.89
C TYR A 201 0.91 15.30 31.15
N ASP A 202 0.90 16.61 31.38
CA ASP A 202 -0.33 17.39 31.60
C ASP A 202 -1.19 17.46 30.31
N GLU A 203 -0.64 17.17 29.15
CA GLU A 203 -1.41 17.06 27.91
C GLU A 203 -2.57 16.05 28.03
N TYR A 204 -2.39 14.98 28.82
CA TYR A 204 -3.42 13.96 29.06
C TYR A 204 -4.54 14.40 30.03
N LEU A 205 -4.42 15.57 30.64
CA LEU A 205 -5.49 16.21 31.40
C LEU A 205 -6.35 17.14 30.52
N GLU A 206 -5.95 17.33 29.28
CA GLU A 206 -6.71 18.13 28.33
C GLU A 206 -7.81 17.32 27.66
N GLN A 207 -9.05 17.80 27.78
CA GLN A 207 -10.24 17.15 27.24
C GLN A 207 -10.08 16.77 25.75
N ARG A 208 -9.62 17.71 24.91
CA ARG A 208 -9.47 17.48 23.47
C ARG A 208 -8.44 16.37 23.16
N ARG A 209 -7.41 16.26 24.00
CA ARG A 209 -6.37 15.22 23.84
C ARG A 209 -6.97 13.84 24.07
N ILE A 210 -7.73 13.66 25.15
CA ILE A 210 -8.40 12.39 25.46
C ILE A 210 -9.47 12.05 24.44
N GLU A 211 -10.28 13.02 24.00
CA GLU A 211 -11.24 12.82 22.90
C GLU A 211 -10.54 12.32 21.62
N GLY A 212 -9.41 12.94 21.27
CA GLY A 212 -8.63 12.53 20.09
C GLY A 212 -8.08 11.10 20.20
N ILE A 213 -7.58 10.70 21.38
CA ILE A 213 -7.08 9.33 21.61
C ILE A 213 -8.22 8.31 21.53
N VAL A 214 -9.38 8.59 22.14
CA VAL A 214 -10.55 7.71 22.08
C VAL A 214 -11.03 7.56 20.64
N LYS A 215 -11.18 8.67 19.91
CA LYS A 215 -11.58 8.66 18.50
C LYS A 215 -10.60 7.89 17.62
N LYS A 216 -9.32 7.98 17.89
CA LYS A 216 -8.29 7.30 17.12
C LYS A 216 -8.30 5.80 17.33
N TYR A 217 -8.28 5.34 18.58
CA TYR A 217 -7.98 3.94 18.91
C TYR A 217 -9.19 3.12 19.36
N SER A 218 -10.23 3.76 19.93
CA SER A 218 -11.32 3.09 20.63
C SER A 218 -12.71 3.55 20.17
N ASP A 219 -12.80 4.20 19.00
CA ASP A 219 -14.04 4.76 18.48
C ASP A 219 -15.16 3.73 18.30
N TYR A 220 -14.79 2.48 18.04
CA TYR A 220 -15.72 1.40 17.73
C TYR A 220 -15.83 0.34 18.83
N ILE A 221 -15.42 0.68 20.05
CA ILE A 221 -15.73 -0.13 21.24
C ILE A 221 -17.25 -0.17 21.41
N LYS A 222 -17.81 -1.34 21.68
CA LYS A 222 -19.27 -1.63 21.72
C LYS A 222 -20.04 -0.84 22.79
N TYR A 223 -19.34 -0.38 23.82
CA TYR A 223 -19.92 0.31 24.96
C TYR A 223 -19.65 1.81 24.89
N PRO A 224 -20.59 2.66 25.34
CA PRO A 224 -20.37 4.11 25.36
C PRO A 224 -19.21 4.46 26.30
N ILE A 225 -18.27 5.25 25.78
CA ILE A 225 -17.17 5.84 26.54
C ILE A 225 -17.61 7.27 26.85
N ILE A 226 -17.93 7.54 28.12
CA ILE A 226 -18.54 8.77 28.57
C ILE A 226 -17.51 9.60 29.33
N MET A 227 -17.43 10.89 29.02
CA MET A 227 -16.62 11.84 29.74
C MET A 227 -17.42 13.12 30.02
N LYS A 228 -17.21 13.70 31.20
CA LYS A 228 -17.72 15.04 31.49
C LYS A 228 -16.90 16.06 30.73
N VAL A 229 -17.56 16.83 29.88
CA VAL A 229 -16.93 17.85 29.03
C VAL A 229 -17.46 19.23 29.40
N GLU A 230 -16.55 20.19 29.42
CA GLU A 230 -16.86 21.59 29.54
C GLU A 230 -17.11 22.18 28.15
N GLU A 231 -18.30 22.63 27.88
CA GLU A 231 -18.66 23.35 26.65
C GLU A 231 -18.97 24.79 26.96
N THR A 232 -18.31 25.70 26.24
CA THR A 232 -18.65 27.13 26.30
C THR A 232 -19.79 27.39 25.33
N LYS A 233 -20.95 27.81 25.88
CA LYS A 233 -22.14 28.20 25.10
C LYS A 233 -22.43 29.68 25.29
N LEU A 234 -23.01 30.30 24.27
CA LEU A 234 -23.60 31.62 24.44
C LEU A 234 -24.79 31.51 25.40
N LYS A 235 -24.89 32.44 26.36
CA LYS A 235 -26.08 32.53 27.24
C LYS A 235 -27.31 32.80 26.40
N GLU A 236 -28.46 32.19 26.78
CA GLU A 236 -29.71 32.30 26.03
C GLU A 236 -30.16 33.75 25.78
N ASP A 237 -29.76 34.70 26.64
CA ASP A 237 -30.16 36.11 26.58
C ASP A 237 -29.03 37.07 26.10
N SER A 238 -27.91 36.57 25.54
CA SER A 238 -26.77 37.40 25.16
C SER A 238 -26.08 36.91 23.86
N GLU A 239 -25.77 37.82 22.96
CA GLU A 239 -24.99 37.54 21.74
C GLU A 239 -23.47 37.53 22.01
N THR A 240 -23.03 37.93 23.20
CA THR A 240 -21.60 38.12 23.51
C THR A 240 -21.13 37.41 24.79
N GLU A 241 -22.03 37.13 25.73
CA GLU A 241 -21.68 36.47 26.97
C GLU A 241 -21.74 34.95 26.84
N THR A 242 -20.69 34.29 27.27
CA THR A 242 -20.60 32.83 27.27
C THR A 242 -20.72 32.27 28.68
N GLU A 243 -21.27 31.08 28.79
CA GLU A 243 -21.29 30.29 30.03
C GLU A 243 -20.62 28.92 29.76
N THR A 244 -19.97 28.39 30.77
CA THR A 244 -19.41 27.03 30.71
C THR A 244 -20.40 26.05 31.29
N VAL A 245 -20.85 25.11 30.48
CA VAL A 245 -21.79 24.06 30.89
C VAL A 245 -21.04 22.74 30.91
N VAL A 246 -21.11 22.02 32.04
CA VAL A 246 -20.57 20.67 32.16
C VAL A 246 -21.65 19.66 31.78
N LYS A 247 -21.38 18.80 30.81
CA LYS A 247 -22.31 17.75 30.40
C LYS A 247 -21.60 16.43 30.17
N ASP A 248 -22.33 15.34 30.32
CA ASP A 248 -21.83 14.02 29.91
C ASP A 248 -21.88 13.92 28.38
N LYS A 249 -20.76 13.52 27.77
CA LYS A 249 -20.57 13.32 26.33
C LYS A 249 -20.08 11.92 26.05
N THR A 250 -20.76 11.20 25.15
CA THR A 250 -20.25 9.96 24.59
C THR A 250 -19.20 10.29 23.54
N LEU A 251 -18.00 9.77 23.71
CA LEU A 251 -16.83 10.10 22.89
C LEU A 251 -16.70 9.22 21.65
N ASN A 252 -17.18 7.98 21.71
CA ASN A 252 -17.03 6.98 20.67
C ASN A 252 -18.30 6.77 19.85
N SER A 253 -18.16 6.23 18.65
CA SER A 253 -19.26 5.97 17.71
C SER A 253 -19.91 4.60 17.89
N MET A 254 -19.27 3.66 18.56
CA MET A 254 -19.70 2.29 18.93
C MET A 254 -19.97 1.36 17.74
N ILE A 255 -20.74 1.77 16.75
CA ILE A 255 -21.15 0.92 15.62
C ILE A 255 -20.35 1.31 14.38
N PRO A 256 -19.37 0.49 13.96
CA PRO A 256 -18.60 0.77 12.77
C PRO A 256 -19.43 0.57 11.49
N ILE A 257 -19.28 1.47 10.54
CA ILE A 257 -19.99 1.41 9.26
C ILE A 257 -19.75 0.09 8.51
N TRP A 258 -18.56 -0.49 8.62
CA TRP A 258 -18.17 -1.74 7.95
C TRP A 258 -18.74 -3.01 8.58
N LYS A 259 -19.33 -2.93 9.76
CA LYS A 259 -20.06 -4.06 10.40
C LYS A 259 -21.56 -4.05 10.04
N ARG A 260 -22.07 -2.94 9.47
CA ARG A 260 -23.46 -2.82 9.01
C ARG A 260 -23.65 -3.59 7.70
N SER A 261 -24.89 -3.92 7.36
CA SER A 261 -25.20 -4.51 6.05
C SER A 261 -24.99 -3.49 4.93
N ASN A 262 -24.41 -3.94 3.79
CA ASN A 262 -24.24 -3.07 2.61
C ASN A 262 -25.55 -2.41 2.14
N SER A 263 -26.69 -3.09 2.34
CA SER A 263 -28.01 -2.58 1.97
C SER A 263 -28.52 -1.46 2.88
N GLU A 264 -27.92 -1.30 4.07
CA GLU A 264 -28.31 -0.29 5.07
C GLU A 264 -27.46 0.97 5.03
N VAL A 265 -26.33 0.93 4.31
CA VAL A 265 -25.38 2.04 4.22
C VAL A 265 -25.55 2.75 2.89
N LYS A 266 -25.80 4.05 2.94
CA LYS A 266 -25.95 4.90 1.76
C LYS A 266 -24.59 5.36 1.25
N GLU A 267 -24.54 5.74 -0.01
CA GLU A 267 -23.31 6.24 -0.65
C GLU A 267 -22.77 7.51 0.04
N GLU A 268 -23.66 8.39 0.48
CA GLU A 268 -23.30 9.61 1.20
C GLU A 268 -22.61 9.30 2.55
N GLU A 269 -22.97 8.20 3.21
CA GLU A 269 -22.34 7.78 4.46
C GLU A 269 -20.92 7.27 4.20
N TYR A 270 -20.69 6.53 3.09
CA TYR A 270 -19.34 6.13 2.68
C TYR A 270 -18.47 7.33 2.33
N ASN A 271 -19.01 8.30 1.61
CA ASN A 271 -18.29 9.50 1.21
C ASN A 271 -17.93 10.36 2.44
N SER A 272 -18.86 10.53 3.39
CA SER A 272 -18.60 11.23 4.65
C SER A 272 -17.52 10.52 5.47
N PHE A 273 -17.65 9.20 5.60
CA PHE A 273 -16.63 8.40 6.31
C PHE A 273 -15.25 8.54 5.66
N TYR A 274 -15.17 8.49 4.33
CA TYR A 274 -13.92 8.64 3.59
C TYR A 274 -13.29 10.02 3.84
N SER A 275 -14.09 11.08 3.72
CA SER A 275 -13.62 12.45 3.93
C SER A 275 -13.13 12.69 5.36
N ASP A 276 -13.90 12.24 6.35
CA ASP A 276 -13.57 12.43 7.77
C ASP A 276 -12.33 11.61 8.18
N LYS A 277 -12.17 10.40 7.61
CA LYS A 277 -11.13 9.47 8.02
C LYS A 277 -9.79 9.69 7.32
N PHE A 278 -9.84 10.08 6.05
CA PHE A 278 -8.64 10.22 5.22
C PHE A 278 -8.31 11.67 4.87
N TYR A 279 -9.10 12.64 5.38
CA TYR A 279 -8.93 14.08 5.14
C TYR A 279 -8.91 14.43 3.65
N ASP A 280 -9.70 13.71 2.86
CA ASP A 280 -9.82 13.88 1.44
C ASP A 280 -11.25 14.34 1.12
N PHE A 281 -11.41 15.56 0.63
CA PHE A 281 -12.71 16.20 0.44
C PHE A 281 -13.35 15.87 -0.91
N GLU A 282 -12.61 15.21 -1.81
CA GLU A 282 -13.17 14.68 -3.04
C GLU A 282 -13.71 13.26 -2.79
N PRO A 283 -14.93 12.95 -3.24
CA PRO A 283 -15.47 11.60 -3.05
C PRO A 283 -14.63 10.56 -3.80
N PRO A 284 -14.49 9.35 -3.27
CA PRO A 284 -13.78 8.27 -3.95
C PRO A 284 -14.55 7.86 -5.21
N LEU A 285 -13.83 7.34 -6.22
CA LEU A 285 -14.44 6.80 -7.44
C LEU A 285 -15.27 5.54 -7.15
N LYS A 286 -14.85 4.75 -6.17
CA LYS A 286 -15.57 3.53 -5.77
C LYS A 286 -15.33 3.23 -4.29
N SER A 287 -16.41 2.85 -3.60
CA SER A 287 -16.38 2.29 -2.25
C SER A 287 -16.60 0.78 -2.33
N ILE A 288 -15.80 0.00 -1.61
CA ILE A 288 -15.82 -1.46 -1.62
C ILE A 288 -16.06 -1.92 -0.19
N HIS A 289 -17.29 -2.26 0.14
CA HIS A 289 -17.66 -2.83 1.42
C HIS A 289 -17.79 -4.35 1.27
N ASN A 290 -16.97 -5.10 1.98
CA ASN A 290 -16.87 -6.53 1.81
C ASN A 290 -16.79 -7.25 3.16
N LYS A 291 -17.59 -8.30 3.32
CA LYS A 291 -17.58 -9.21 4.45
C LYS A 291 -17.20 -10.60 3.97
N VAL A 292 -16.18 -11.17 4.56
CA VAL A 292 -15.66 -12.51 4.22
C VAL A 292 -15.77 -13.41 5.44
N GLU A 293 -16.42 -14.56 5.24
CA GLU A 293 -16.55 -15.62 6.24
C GLU A 293 -16.02 -16.92 5.63
N GLY A 294 -15.20 -17.66 6.37
CA GLY A 294 -14.66 -18.94 5.87
C GLY A 294 -13.42 -19.39 6.62
N GLN A 295 -12.36 -19.71 5.89
CA GLN A 295 -11.07 -20.12 6.46
C GLN A 295 -10.41 -19.00 7.27
N ILE A 296 -10.75 -17.77 6.93
CA ILE A 296 -10.44 -16.54 7.64
C ILE A 296 -11.66 -15.64 7.55
N SER A 297 -11.98 -14.94 8.64
CA SER A 297 -13.11 -14.03 8.71
C SER A 297 -12.60 -12.59 8.88
N TYR A 298 -13.07 -11.69 8.02
CA TYR A 298 -12.78 -10.28 8.14
C TYR A 298 -13.84 -9.42 7.45
N ASP A 299 -14.01 -8.21 7.93
CA ASP A 299 -14.73 -7.14 7.26
C ASP A 299 -13.75 -6.14 6.67
N SER A 300 -14.05 -5.58 5.53
CA SER A 300 -13.22 -4.53 4.91
C SER A 300 -14.07 -3.45 4.28
N LEU A 301 -13.61 -2.22 4.42
CA LEU A 301 -14.13 -1.06 3.73
C LEU A 301 -12.96 -0.37 3.02
N LEU A 302 -12.93 -0.50 1.69
CA LEU A 302 -11.85 0.00 0.84
C LEU A 302 -12.38 1.07 -0.09
N PHE A 303 -11.53 2.01 -0.47
CA PHE A 303 -11.85 3.12 -1.35
C PHE A 303 -10.82 3.26 -2.45
N ILE A 304 -11.30 3.50 -3.68
CA ILE A 304 -10.46 3.91 -4.81
C ILE A 304 -10.57 5.43 -4.91
N PRO A 305 -9.49 6.18 -4.58
CA PRO A 305 -9.49 7.64 -4.66
C PRO A 305 -9.71 8.17 -6.08
N SER A 306 -10.22 9.41 -6.19
CA SER A 306 -10.40 10.10 -7.48
C SER A 306 -9.11 10.69 -8.04
N HIS A 307 -8.12 10.94 -7.20
CA HIS A 307 -6.84 11.54 -7.54
C HIS A 307 -5.70 11.00 -6.67
N ALA A 308 -4.47 11.13 -7.15
CA ALA A 308 -3.28 10.77 -6.40
C ALA A 308 -2.95 11.88 -5.38
N PRO A 309 -2.62 11.53 -4.12
CA PRO A 309 -2.05 12.49 -3.18
C PRO A 309 -0.77 13.11 -3.74
N TYR A 310 -0.48 14.35 -3.31
CA TYR A 310 0.70 15.09 -3.79
C TYR A 310 2.03 14.34 -3.61
N ASP A 311 2.14 13.58 -2.54
CA ASP A 311 3.33 12.80 -2.17
C ASP A 311 3.32 11.36 -2.73
N TYR A 312 2.28 10.95 -3.48
CA TYR A 312 2.06 9.55 -3.87
C TYR A 312 3.25 8.90 -4.58
N TYR A 313 3.91 9.62 -5.47
CA TYR A 313 5.08 9.13 -6.21
C TYR A 313 6.41 9.55 -5.57
N THR A 314 6.42 9.93 -4.29
CA THR A 314 7.63 10.26 -3.53
C THR A 314 8.02 9.12 -2.58
N LYS A 315 9.24 9.21 -2.00
CA LYS A 315 9.71 8.25 -0.98
C LYS A 315 9.00 8.40 0.37
N ASP A 316 8.34 9.54 0.59
CA ASP A 316 7.67 9.84 1.86
C ASP A 316 6.26 9.26 1.92
N TYR A 317 5.73 8.78 0.77
CA TYR A 317 4.43 8.13 0.74
C TYR A 317 4.46 6.77 1.42
N GLU A 318 3.64 6.60 2.44
CA GLU A 318 3.45 5.34 3.15
C GLU A 318 2.12 4.70 2.77
N LYS A 319 2.21 3.56 2.08
CA LYS A 319 1.05 2.73 1.76
C LYS A 319 0.54 1.99 2.99
N GLY A 320 -0.69 1.55 2.96
CA GLY A 320 -1.25 0.61 3.93
C GLY A 320 -2.70 0.88 4.26
N LEU A 321 -3.38 -0.18 4.67
CA LEU A 321 -4.74 -0.13 5.19
C LEU A 321 -4.70 -0.01 6.72
N GLN A 322 -5.71 0.63 7.30
CA GLN A 322 -5.91 0.58 8.74
C GLN A 322 -6.30 -0.85 9.14
N LEU A 323 -5.65 -1.37 10.16
CA LEU A 323 -5.94 -2.69 10.69
C LEU A 323 -6.65 -2.55 12.03
N TYR A 324 -7.85 -3.10 12.11
CA TYR A 324 -8.64 -3.21 13.33
C TYR A 324 -8.73 -4.67 13.78
N SER A 325 -8.89 -4.85 15.09
CA SER A 325 -9.29 -6.12 15.69
C SER A 325 -10.34 -5.82 16.77
N ASN A 326 -11.51 -6.40 16.63
CA ASN A 326 -12.66 -6.17 17.54
C ASN A 326 -12.99 -4.68 17.77
N GLY A 327 -12.95 -3.86 16.73
CA GLY A 327 -13.24 -2.43 16.79
C GLY A 327 -12.14 -1.55 17.40
N VAL A 328 -10.97 -2.13 17.71
CA VAL A 328 -9.80 -1.41 18.21
C VAL A 328 -8.78 -1.25 17.10
N LEU A 329 -8.31 -0.03 16.88
CA LEU A 329 -7.26 0.25 15.90
C LEU A 329 -5.93 -0.34 16.39
N ILE A 330 -5.36 -1.22 15.58
CA ILE A 330 -4.07 -1.89 15.82
C ILE A 330 -2.95 -1.16 15.09
N MET A 331 -3.13 -0.91 13.80
CA MET A 331 -2.15 -0.21 12.95
C MET A 331 -2.86 0.79 12.04
N GLU A 332 -2.31 2.00 11.93
CA GLU A 332 -2.84 3.03 11.01
C GLU A 332 -2.51 2.74 9.55
N LYS A 333 -1.36 2.13 9.30
CA LYS A 333 -0.86 1.80 7.96
C LYS A 333 -0.23 0.41 7.98
N CYS A 334 -1.03 -0.62 7.77
CA CYS A 334 -0.55 -1.99 7.59
C CYS A 334 -0.14 -2.20 6.13
N ALA A 335 1.14 -2.01 5.83
CA ALA A 335 1.68 -2.11 4.48
C ALA A 335 1.57 -3.52 3.88
N ASP A 336 1.55 -4.55 4.72
CA ASP A 336 1.47 -5.96 4.31
C ASP A 336 0.09 -6.36 3.76
N LEU A 337 -0.95 -5.53 3.98
CA LEU A 337 -2.29 -5.76 3.45
C LEU A 337 -2.45 -5.37 1.99
N LEU A 338 -1.51 -4.62 1.41
CA LEU A 338 -1.55 -4.15 0.03
C LEU A 338 -0.23 -4.38 -0.68
N PRO A 339 -0.24 -4.98 -1.88
CA PRO A 339 0.92 -4.97 -2.76
C PRO A 339 1.20 -3.54 -3.25
N ASP A 340 2.43 -3.29 -3.72
CA ASP A 340 2.84 -1.95 -4.17
C ASP A 340 1.99 -1.41 -5.31
N TYR A 341 1.56 -2.28 -6.23
CA TYR A 341 0.75 -1.88 -7.38
C TYR A 341 -0.70 -1.49 -7.02
N PHE A 342 -1.17 -1.77 -5.79
CA PHE A 342 -2.45 -1.30 -5.25
C PHE A 342 -2.28 -0.34 -4.09
N SER A 343 -1.11 0.28 -3.94
CA SER A 343 -0.78 1.23 -2.86
C SER A 343 -1.71 2.46 -2.79
N PHE A 344 -2.43 2.77 -3.85
CA PHE A 344 -3.40 3.86 -3.91
C PHE A 344 -4.68 3.59 -3.12
N VAL A 345 -5.00 2.32 -2.82
CA VAL A 345 -6.22 1.97 -2.10
C VAL A 345 -6.13 2.45 -0.66
N LYS A 346 -7.13 3.23 -0.26
CA LYS A 346 -7.34 3.65 1.13
C LYS A 346 -8.42 2.78 1.77
N GLY A 347 -8.42 2.68 3.08
CA GLY A 347 -9.47 1.92 3.77
C GLY A 347 -8.97 1.18 4.99
N LEU A 348 -9.74 0.18 5.38
CA LEU A 348 -9.49 -0.60 6.57
C LEU A 348 -9.85 -2.08 6.40
N VAL A 349 -9.29 -2.88 7.29
CA VAL A 349 -9.62 -4.28 7.52
C VAL A 349 -9.86 -4.48 9.02
N ASP A 350 -10.92 -5.16 9.38
CA ASP A 350 -11.25 -5.56 10.76
C ASP A 350 -11.36 -7.09 10.82
N SER A 351 -10.47 -7.74 11.56
CA SER A 351 -10.45 -9.19 11.70
C SER A 351 -10.16 -9.63 13.14
N GLU A 352 -10.89 -10.61 13.58
CA GLU A 352 -10.71 -11.24 14.89
C GLU A 352 -9.65 -12.37 14.85
N ASP A 353 -9.35 -12.88 13.65
CA ASP A 353 -8.49 -14.04 13.42
C ASP A 353 -7.01 -13.71 13.35
N ILE A 354 -6.62 -12.41 13.36
CA ILE A 354 -5.22 -12.00 13.21
C ILE A 354 -4.46 -12.21 14.52
N SER A 355 -3.34 -12.92 14.44
CA SER A 355 -2.41 -13.11 15.56
C SER A 355 -1.59 -11.84 15.76
N LEU A 356 -1.88 -11.10 16.82
CA LEU A 356 -1.16 -9.90 17.21
C LEU A 356 0.09 -10.24 18.03
N ASN A 357 1.13 -9.43 17.93
CA ASN A 357 2.26 -9.49 18.86
C ASN A 357 1.92 -8.82 20.21
N LEU A 358 2.87 -8.86 21.14
CA LEU A 358 2.70 -8.36 22.49
C LEU A 358 2.34 -6.86 22.55
N SER A 359 2.93 -6.04 21.66
CA SER A 359 2.66 -4.58 21.57
C SER A 359 1.43 -4.24 20.71
N ARG A 360 0.94 -5.17 19.92
CA ARG A 360 -0.05 -4.93 18.86
C ARG A 360 0.38 -3.88 17.82
N GLU A 361 1.66 -3.50 17.80
CA GLU A 361 2.22 -2.52 16.85
C GLU A 361 2.91 -3.19 15.66
N VAL A 362 3.29 -4.46 15.81
CA VAL A 362 3.97 -5.25 14.77
C VAL A 362 3.24 -6.58 14.60
N LEU A 363 2.98 -6.94 13.37
CA LEU A 363 2.42 -8.25 13.04
C LEU A 363 3.55 -9.29 13.00
N GLN A 364 3.33 -10.45 13.59
CA GLN A 364 4.17 -11.59 13.25
C GLN A 364 3.86 -11.97 11.81
N GLN A 365 4.85 -12.54 11.06
CA GLN A 365 4.62 -13.04 9.69
C GLN A 365 3.48 -14.08 9.71
N ASP A 366 2.25 -13.60 9.57
CA ASP A 366 1.08 -14.41 9.78
C ASP A 366 0.57 -14.96 8.45
N ARG A 367 0.32 -16.26 8.41
CA ARG A 367 -0.34 -16.93 7.29
C ARG A 367 -1.73 -16.32 7.02
N GLN A 368 -2.43 -15.89 8.06
CA GLN A 368 -3.76 -15.30 7.98
C GLN A 368 -3.71 -13.95 7.25
N LEU A 369 -2.73 -13.10 7.59
CA LEU A 369 -2.54 -11.82 6.90
C LEU A 369 -2.33 -12.00 5.40
N LYS A 370 -1.50 -12.98 5.00
CA LYS A 370 -1.28 -13.30 3.57
C LYS A 370 -2.54 -13.79 2.86
N LEU A 371 -3.44 -14.47 3.55
CA LEU A 371 -4.73 -14.90 2.99
C LEU A 371 -5.67 -13.70 2.81
N ILE A 372 -5.70 -12.78 3.77
CA ILE A 372 -6.47 -11.52 3.67
C ILE A 372 -5.96 -10.71 2.48
N THR A 373 -4.64 -10.49 2.39
CA THR A 373 -4.01 -9.74 1.29
C THR A 373 -4.41 -10.29 -0.07
N LYS A 374 -4.28 -11.61 -0.28
CA LYS A 374 -4.67 -12.25 -1.54
C LYS A 374 -6.17 -12.13 -1.84
N SER A 375 -7.01 -12.14 -0.82
CA SER A 375 -8.45 -11.94 -0.98
C SER A 375 -8.77 -10.50 -1.38
N ILE A 376 -8.12 -9.53 -0.75
CA ILE A 376 -8.23 -8.10 -1.05
C ILE A 376 -7.73 -7.81 -2.48
N GLU A 377 -6.57 -8.33 -2.88
CA GLU A 377 -6.02 -8.19 -4.22
C GLU A 377 -7.03 -8.61 -5.30
N LYS A 378 -7.61 -9.81 -5.15
CA LYS A 378 -8.61 -10.33 -6.08
C LYS A 378 -9.85 -9.44 -6.12
N LYS A 379 -10.29 -8.93 -4.96
CA LYS A 379 -11.46 -8.07 -4.89
C LYS A 379 -11.21 -6.72 -5.55
N ILE A 380 -10.05 -6.11 -5.33
CA ILE A 380 -9.66 -4.84 -6.00
C ILE A 380 -9.61 -5.05 -7.51
N LYS A 381 -8.93 -6.12 -8.00
CA LYS A 381 -8.89 -6.45 -9.42
C LYS A 381 -10.30 -6.55 -10.01
N ALA A 382 -11.18 -7.35 -9.40
CA ALA A 382 -12.54 -7.54 -9.90
C ALA A 382 -13.34 -6.23 -9.97
N ILE A 383 -13.16 -5.33 -9.00
CA ILE A 383 -13.82 -4.02 -9.02
C ILE A 383 -13.25 -3.10 -10.10
N LEU A 384 -11.94 -3.13 -10.32
CA LEU A 384 -11.32 -2.36 -11.40
C LEU A 384 -11.76 -2.87 -12.78
N GLU A 385 -11.90 -4.19 -12.95
CA GLU A 385 -12.47 -4.81 -14.16
C GLU A 385 -13.94 -4.44 -14.36
N GLU A 386 -14.73 -4.41 -13.28
CA GLU A 386 -16.13 -3.93 -13.29
C GLU A 386 -16.20 -2.46 -13.71
N MET A 387 -15.38 -1.59 -13.12
CA MET A 387 -15.31 -0.17 -13.49
C MET A 387 -14.89 0.01 -14.95
N LEU A 388 -13.89 -0.74 -15.42
CA LEU A 388 -13.43 -0.69 -16.81
C LEU A 388 -14.55 -1.01 -17.79
N LYS A 389 -15.41 -1.98 -17.45
CA LYS A 389 -16.51 -2.46 -18.31
C LYS A 389 -17.77 -1.60 -18.21
N GLU A 390 -18.14 -1.17 -17.00
CA GLU A 390 -19.45 -0.59 -16.72
C GLU A 390 -19.41 0.92 -16.48
N ASP A 391 -18.25 1.46 -16.07
CA ASP A 391 -18.03 2.88 -15.77
C ASP A 391 -16.69 3.37 -16.33
N ARG A 392 -16.58 3.34 -17.66
CA ARG A 392 -15.35 3.69 -18.38
C ARG A 392 -14.83 5.08 -18.02
N VAL A 393 -15.70 6.03 -17.79
CA VAL A 393 -15.32 7.44 -17.50
C VAL A 393 -14.55 7.52 -16.17
N ASN A 394 -15.06 6.88 -15.13
CA ASN A 394 -14.38 6.85 -13.84
C ASN A 394 -13.15 5.95 -13.86
N TYR A 395 -13.16 4.88 -14.68
CA TYR A 395 -11.96 4.08 -14.87
C TYR A 395 -10.83 4.85 -15.55
N GLU A 396 -11.12 5.69 -16.54
CA GLU A 396 -10.12 6.53 -17.20
C GLU A 396 -9.54 7.58 -16.25
N LYS A 397 -10.36 8.19 -15.37
CA LYS A 397 -9.88 9.06 -14.30
C LYS A 397 -8.96 8.32 -13.33
N PHE A 398 -9.37 7.13 -12.90
CA PHE A 398 -8.55 6.25 -12.07
C PHE A 398 -7.21 5.95 -12.76
N PHE A 399 -7.25 5.55 -14.03
CA PHE A 399 -6.05 5.19 -14.77
C PHE A 399 -5.12 6.37 -15.02
N GLU A 400 -5.66 7.58 -15.18
CA GLU A 400 -4.88 8.81 -15.27
C GLU A 400 -4.10 9.07 -13.97
N ALA A 401 -4.72 8.86 -12.82
CA ALA A 401 -4.09 9.07 -11.51
C ALA A 401 -3.10 7.95 -11.12
N PHE A 402 -3.41 6.69 -11.41
CA PHE A 402 -2.73 5.53 -10.85
C PHE A 402 -2.25 4.49 -11.87
N GLY A 403 -2.51 4.70 -13.16
CA GLY A 403 -2.13 3.74 -14.22
C GLY A 403 -0.63 3.46 -14.28
N MET A 404 0.20 4.46 -14.00
CA MET A 404 1.65 4.31 -13.91
C MET A 404 2.04 3.29 -12.83
N GLN A 405 1.33 3.26 -11.70
CA GLN A 405 1.60 2.33 -10.60
C GLN A 405 1.28 0.88 -11.00
N LEU A 406 0.21 0.64 -11.77
CA LEU A 406 -0.13 -0.68 -12.32
C LEU A 406 0.96 -1.16 -13.30
N LYS A 407 1.40 -0.28 -14.20
CA LYS A 407 2.47 -0.54 -15.17
C LYS A 407 3.77 -0.87 -14.45
N TYR A 408 4.14 -0.07 -13.46
CA TYR A 408 5.32 -0.30 -12.63
C TYR A 408 5.25 -1.63 -11.87
N GLY A 409 4.06 -2.05 -11.44
CA GLY A 409 3.84 -3.34 -10.76
C GLY A 409 4.20 -4.56 -11.63
N ILE A 410 4.03 -4.47 -12.95
CA ILE A 410 4.48 -5.51 -13.90
C ILE A 410 6.00 -5.45 -14.08
N TYR A 411 6.54 -4.25 -14.33
CA TYR A 411 7.97 -4.05 -14.54
C TYR A 411 8.80 -4.49 -13.33
N SER A 412 8.49 -3.99 -12.13
CA SER A 412 9.23 -4.29 -10.90
C SER A 412 9.20 -5.76 -10.49
N SER A 413 8.17 -6.49 -10.92
CA SER A 413 8.04 -7.93 -10.69
C SER A 413 8.63 -8.80 -11.81
N TYR A 414 9.28 -8.19 -12.82
CA TYR A 414 9.77 -8.90 -14.00
C TYR A 414 8.66 -9.74 -14.68
N GLY A 415 7.44 -9.20 -14.74
CA GLY A 415 6.28 -9.84 -15.33
C GLY A 415 5.58 -10.91 -14.48
N MET A 416 6.00 -11.16 -13.24
CA MET A 416 5.32 -12.14 -12.36
C MET A 416 3.88 -11.74 -12.02
N ASN A 417 3.56 -10.45 -12.01
CA ASN A 417 2.23 -9.94 -11.74
C ASN A 417 1.38 -9.71 -13.01
N LYS A 418 1.83 -10.17 -14.18
CA LYS A 418 1.14 -9.90 -15.46
C LYS A 418 -0.31 -10.37 -15.45
N GLU A 419 -0.60 -11.57 -14.98
CA GLU A 419 -1.97 -12.12 -14.93
C GLU A 419 -2.91 -11.33 -14.01
N MET A 420 -2.34 -10.64 -13.01
CA MET A 420 -3.11 -9.78 -12.13
C MET A 420 -3.45 -8.44 -12.79
N LEU A 421 -2.55 -7.87 -13.61
CA LEU A 421 -2.58 -6.47 -14.00
C LEU A 421 -2.77 -6.21 -15.49
N GLN A 422 -2.41 -7.14 -16.39
CA GLN A 422 -2.35 -6.88 -17.84
C GLN A 422 -3.69 -6.42 -18.44
N ASP A 423 -4.83 -6.95 -17.95
CA ASP A 423 -6.16 -6.62 -18.45
C ASP A 423 -6.65 -5.24 -17.94
N LEU A 424 -5.96 -4.67 -16.95
CA LEU A 424 -6.23 -3.36 -16.40
C LEU A 424 -5.43 -2.24 -17.09
N LEU A 425 -4.47 -2.58 -17.94
CA LEU A 425 -3.61 -1.59 -18.57
C LEU A 425 -4.28 -0.93 -19.76
N MET A 426 -3.98 0.35 -19.93
CA MET A 426 -4.41 1.14 -21.06
C MET A 426 -3.24 1.87 -21.72
N PHE A 427 -3.29 1.96 -23.03
CA PHE A 427 -2.34 2.70 -23.86
C PHE A 427 -3.10 3.53 -24.89
N TYR A 428 -2.50 4.58 -25.41
CA TYR A 428 -3.14 5.37 -26.44
C TYR A 428 -3.13 4.62 -27.80
N SER A 429 -4.21 4.76 -28.55
CA SER A 429 -4.34 4.23 -29.91
C SER A 429 -3.97 5.27 -30.96
N SER A 430 -3.31 4.85 -32.03
CA SER A 430 -3.04 5.71 -33.20
C SER A 430 -4.31 6.09 -33.97
N LYS A 431 -5.39 5.30 -33.87
CA LYS A 431 -6.63 5.52 -34.65
C LYS A 431 -7.46 6.68 -34.14
N ASP A 432 -7.74 6.71 -32.85
CA ASP A 432 -8.65 7.68 -32.26
C ASP A 432 -8.00 8.57 -31.18
N LYS A 433 -6.70 8.37 -30.92
CA LYS A 433 -5.91 9.09 -29.91
C LYS A 433 -6.47 8.95 -28.50
N LYS A 434 -7.25 7.91 -28.25
CA LYS A 434 -7.81 7.58 -26.95
C LYS A 434 -7.09 6.41 -26.33
N ARG A 435 -7.21 6.30 -25.00
CA ARG A 435 -6.70 5.13 -24.27
C ARG A 435 -7.59 3.92 -24.53
N ILE A 436 -6.98 2.80 -24.89
CA ILE A 436 -7.60 1.49 -25.10
C ILE A 436 -6.86 0.44 -24.27
N THR A 437 -7.54 -0.65 -23.95
CA THR A 437 -6.91 -1.82 -23.33
C THR A 437 -6.20 -2.68 -24.37
N LEU A 438 -5.32 -3.57 -23.91
CA LEU A 438 -4.70 -4.56 -24.78
C LEU A 438 -5.74 -5.49 -25.44
N LYS A 439 -6.80 -5.81 -24.71
CA LYS A 439 -7.92 -6.61 -25.22
C LYS A 439 -8.65 -5.90 -26.37
N GLU A 440 -8.99 -4.62 -26.19
CA GLU A 440 -9.63 -3.81 -27.23
C GLU A 440 -8.75 -3.70 -28.48
N TYR A 441 -7.42 -3.62 -28.31
CA TYR A 441 -6.48 -3.65 -29.44
C TYR A 441 -6.55 -4.98 -30.18
N VAL A 442 -6.47 -6.12 -29.47
CA VAL A 442 -6.48 -7.46 -30.08
C VAL A 442 -7.81 -7.71 -30.81
N GLU A 443 -8.94 -7.28 -30.28
CA GLU A 443 -10.26 -7.36 -30.91
C GLU A 443 -10.36 -6.55 -32.22
N ARG A 444 -9.52 -5.49 -32.38
CA ARG A 444 -9.46 -4.62 -33.57
C ARG A 444 -8.36 -5.00 -34.56
N MET A 445 -7.56 -6.02 -34.24
CA MET A 445 -6.47 -6.48 -35.12
C MET A 445 -7.01 -6.96 -36.45
N LYS A 446 -6.23 -6.73 -37.51
CA LYS A 446 -6.57 -7.22 -38.87
C LYS A 446 -6.42 -8.73 -38.96
N ASP A 447 -7.19 -9.32 -39.87
CA ASP A 447 -7.03 -10.73 -40.20
C ASP A 447 -5.60 -11.02 -40.67
N GLY A 448 -4.97 -12.02 -40.02
CA GLY A 448 -3.57 -12.37 -40.26
C GLY A 448 -2.52 -11.52 -39.56
N GLN A 449 -2.92 -10.53 -38.78
CA GLN A 449 -1.98 -9.79 -37.93
C GLN A 449 -1.51 -10.65 -36.76
N GLU A 450 -0.18 -10.83 -36.63
CA GLU A 450 0.40 -11.71 -35.61
C GLU A 450 0.98 -10.96 -34.41
N LYS A 451 1.19 -9.63 -34.53
CA LYS A 451 1.90 -8.82 -33.54
C LYS A 451 1.09 -7.62 -33.11
N ILE A 452 1.25 -7.21 -31.86
CA ILE A 452 0.78 -5.94 -31.31
C ILE A 452 1.85 -4.89 -31.61
N TYR A 453 1.53 -3.91 -32.45
CA TYR A 453 2.48 -2.86 -32.83
C TYR A 453 2.44 -1.70 -31.84
N TYR A 454 3.62 -1.18 -31.50
CA TYR A 454 3.75 0.00 -30.66
C TYR A 454 4.85 0.95 -31.11
N ALA A 455 4.72 2.21 -30.75
CA ALA A 455 5.75 3.23 -30.88
C ALA A 455 5.85 4.03 -29.56
N SER A 456 7.05 4.42 -29.17
CA SER A 456 7.34 5.12 -27.92
C SER A 456 7.85 6.53 -28.18
N GLY A 457 7.54 7.48 -27.30
CA GLY A 457 8.03 8.85 -27.38
C GLY A 457 7.41 9.76 -26.34
N GLU A 458 7.88 11.00 -26.26
CA GLU A 458 7.53 11.96 -25.19
C GLU A 458 6.07 12.43 -25.20
N SER A 459 5.38 12.35 -26.34
CA SER A 459 3.98 12.78 -26.48
C SER A 459 3.32 12.14 -27.68
N LEU A 460 1.98 12.09 -27.66
CA LEU A 460 1.16 11.58 -28.76
C LEU A 460 1.51 12.22 -30.11
N ASP A 461 1.65 13.52 -30.13
CA ASP A 461 1.94 14.27 -31.38
C ASP A 461 3.34 13.93 -31.92
N LYS A 462 4.34 13.80 -31.03
CA LYS A 462 5.70 13.42 -31.44
C LYS A 462 5.74 11.99 -31.99
N ILE A 463 5.08 11.05 -31.34
CA ILE A 463 4.98 9.65 -31.82
C ILE A 463 4.26 9.62 -33.17
N ASP A 464 3.19 10.40 -33.31
CA ASP A 464 2.38 10.44 -34.53
C ASP A 464 3.14 10.95 -35.75
N MET A 465 4.17 11.76 -35.56
CA MET A 465 5.06 12.32 -36.60
C MET A 465 6.26 11.42 -36.91
N LEU A 466 6.47 10.32 -36.19
CA LEU A 466 7.61 9.44 -36.45
C LEU A 466 7.49 8.82 -37.86
N PRO A 467 8.56 8.86 -38.66
CA PRO A 467 8.56 8.26 -39.99
C PRO A 467 8.24 6.75 -40.00
N SER A 468 8.65 6.05 -38.96
CA SER A 468 8.37 4.61 -38.78
C SER A 468 6.89 4.31 -38.60
N VAL A 469 6.09 5.22 -38.07
CA VAL A 469 4.63 5.09 -37.86
C VAL A 469 3.84 5.29 -39.17
N GLU A 470 4.38 6.09 -40.12
CA GLU A 470 3.68 6.47 -41.35
C GLU A 470 3.23 5.24 -42.17
N SER A 471 4.11 4.26 -42.36
CA SER A 471 3.79 3.07 -43.16
C SER A 471 2.73 2.16 -42.52
N PHE A 472 2.62 2.15 -41.21
CA PHE A 472 1.60 1.39 -40.49
C PHE A 472 0.22 2.05 -40.65
N LYS A 473 0.18 3.40 -40.58
CA LYS A 473 -1.06 4.16 -40.83
C LYS A 473 -1.54 4.00 -42.26
N ASP A 474 -0.65 4.07 -43.25
CA ASP A 474 -1.01 3.91 -44.66
C ASP A 474 -1.60 2.52 -44.97
N LYS A 475 -1.08 1.50 -44.31
CA LYS A 475 -1.63 0.15 -44.39
C LYS A 475 -2.75 -0.10 -43.37
N ASP A 476 -3.25 0.96 -42.72
CA ASP A 476 -4.34 0.94 -41.75
C ASP A 476 -4.13 -0.05 -40.58
N TYR A 477 -2.88 -0.22 -40.13
CA TYR A 477 -2.57 -0.92 -38.89
C TYR A 477 -2.71 0.04 -37.69
N GLU A 478 -3.34 -0.45 -36.62
CA GLU A 478 -3.37 0.27 -35.35
C GLU A 478 -2.03 0.12 -34.64
N VAL A 479 -1.53 1.22 -34.06
CA VAL A 479 -0.28 1.26 -33.29
C VAL A 479 -0.58 1.80 -31.90
N LEU A 480 -0.10 1.15 -30.85
CA LEU A 480 -0.15 1.67 -29.48
C LEU A 480 0.91 2.74 -29.32
N TYR A 481 0.53 3.88 -28.75
CA TYR A 481 1.43 4.97 -28.42
C TYR A 481 1.79 4.92 -26.95
N LEU A 482 3.06 4.77 -26.65
CA LEU A 482 3.64 4.62 -25.33
C LEU A 482 4.27 5.94 -24.91
N CYS A 483 3.58 6.66 -24.02
CA CYS A 483 3.98 8.00 -23.59
C CYS A 483 4.55 8.07 -22.18
N ASP A 484 4.33 7.05 -21.35
CA ASP A 484 4.84 7.00 -19.99
C ASP A 484 6.23 6.36 -19.96
N TYR A 485 7.13 6.86 -19.13
CA TYR A 485 8.51 6.35 -19.01
C TYR A 485 8.61 4.85 -18.74
N VAL A 486 7.61 4.27 -18.07
CA VAL A 486 7.58 2.85 -17.71
C VAL A 486 6.98 1.97 -18.80
N ASP A 487 6.31 2.56 -19.81
CA ASP A 487 5.49 1.82 -20.78
C ASP A 487 6.28 0.73 -21.51
N GLU A 488 7.42 1.09 -22.09
CA GLU A 488 8.20 0.16 -22.89
C GLU A 488 8.81 -0.95 -22.03
N PHE A 489 9.24 -0.62 -20.81
CA PHE A 489 9.71 -1.62 -19.84
C PHE A 489 8.59 -2.57 -19.40
N THR A 490 7.37 -2.06 -19.28
CA THR A 490 6.18 -2.86 -18.98
C THR A 490 5.88 -3.83 -20.12
N ILE A 491 5.85 -3.34 -21.36
CA ILE A 491 5.62 -4.15 -22.57
C ILE A 491 6.68 -5.26 -22.72
N GLN A 492 7.96 -4.95 -22.47
CA GLN A 492 9.03 -5.94 -22.49
C GLN A 492 8.85 -7.00 -21.38
N SER A 493 8.40 -6.60 -20.20
CA SER A 493 8.12 -7.53 -19.09
C SER A 493 6.88 -8.40 -19.35
N LEU A 494 5.88 -7.89 -20.06
CA LEU A 494 4.71 -8.66 -20.50
C LEU A 494 5.08 -9.72 -21.54
N MET A 495 6.02 -9.40 -22.46
CA MET A 495 6.47 -10.23 -23.58
C MET A 495 5.40 -10.46 -24.66
N GLU A 496 4.20 -10.87 -24.30
CA GLU A 496 3.06 -11.14 -25.16
C GLU A 496 1.72 -10.92 -24.43
N TYR A 497 0.67 -10.72 -25.19
CA TYR A 497 -0.71 -10.68 -24.70
C TYR A 497 -1.61 -11.53 -25.61
N GLU A 498 -2.37 -12.46 -25.04
CA GLU A 498 -3.21 -13.44 -25.78
C GLU A 498 -2.46 -14.16 -26.93
N GLY A 499 -1.18 -14.52 -26.68
CA GLY A 499 -0.32 -15.19 -27.66
C GLY A 499 0.20 -14.27 -28.77
N LYS A 500 -0.06 -12.97 -28.72
CA LYS A 500 0.43 -11.96 -29.65
C LYS A 500 1.64 -11.25 -29.06
N LYS A 501 2.79 -11.32 -29.74
CA LYS A 501 4.01 -10.63 -29.31
C LYS A 501 3.96 -9.15 -29.60
N PHE A 502 4.57 -8.36 -28.75
CA PHE A 502 4.75 -6.92 -28.98
C PHE A 502 5.88 -6.66 -29.99
N ALA A 503 5.70 -5.63 -30.82
CA ALA A 503 6.70 -5.25 -31.80
C ALA A 503 6.79 -3.73 -31.93
N ASN A 504 7.97 -3.17 -31.65
CA ASN A 504 8.27 -1.77 -31.87
C ASN A 504 8.33 -1.48 -33.37
N VAL A 505 7.56 -0.51 -33.87
CA VAL A 505 7.53 -0.13 -35.29
C VAL A 505 8.89 0.41 -35.78
N SER A 506 9.70 0.96 -34.89
CA SER A 506 11.06 1.43 -35.18
C SER A 506 12.14 0.32 -35.12
N SER A 507 11.76 -0.94 -34.82
CA SER A 507 12.72 -2.05 -34.84
C SER A 507 13.10 -2.43 -36.27
N GLU A 508 14.39 -2.77 -36.48
CA GLU A 508 14.89 -3.26 -37.77
C GLU A 508 14.18 -4.55 -38.24
N SER A 509 13.71 -5.37 -37.28
CA SER A 509 13.06 -6.66 -37.55
C SER A 509 11.59 -6.55 -37.98
N VAL A 510 11.01 -5.36 -37.96
CA VAL A 510 9.61 -5.13 -38.30
C VAL A 510 9.52 -4.49 -39.68
N ASP A 511 8.97 -5.24 -40.62
CA ASP A 511 8.78 -4.82 -42.01
C ASP A 511 7.46 -5.39 -42.55
N LEU A 512 6.62 -4.49 -43.06
CA LEU A 512 5.30 -4.81 -43.65
C LEU A 512 5.35 -5.05 -45.17
N SER A 513 6.55 -5.08 -45.77
CA SER A 513 6.76 -5.33 -47.20
C SER A 513 6.40 -6.79 -47.57
N SER A 514 5.94 -7.00 -48.78
CA SER A 514 5.75 -8.33 -49.35
C SER A 514 7.08 -9.05 -49.56
N GLU A 515 7.07 -10.35 -49.70
CA GLU A 515 8.29 -11.14 -49.92
C GLU A 515 9.03 -10.75 -51.22
N ASP A 516 8.29 -10.32 -52.26
CA ASP A 516 8.86 -9.85 -53.52
C ASP A 516 9.58 -8.48 -53.32
N GLU A 517 8.90 -7.55 -52.61
CA GLU A 517 9.51 -6.25 -52.28
C GLU A 517 10.77 -6.39 -51.39
N LYS A 518 10.76 -7.35 -50.47
CA LYS A 518 11.95 -7.64 -49.63
C LYS A 518 13.13 -8.16 -50.47
N LYS A 519 12.88 -9.05 -51.44
CA LYS A 519 13.92 -9.56 -52.35
C LYS A 519 14.51 -8.46 -53.20
N GLU A 520 13.67 -7.62 -53.79
CA GLU A 520 14.11 -6.48 -54.60
C GLU A 520 14.95 -5.51 -53.80
N LEU A 521 14.52 -5.20 -52.58
CA LEU A 521 15.23 -4.31 -51.65
C LEU A 521 16.59 -4.92 -51.24
N GLN A 522 16.64 -6.23 -51.01
CA GLN A 522 17.88 -6.96 -50.68
C GLN A 522 18.91 -6.87 -51.82
N GLU A 523 18.48 -7.05 -53.09
CA GLU A 523 19.35 -6.90 -54.26
C GLU A 523 19.91 -5.45 -54.36
N LYS A 524 19.04 -4.43 -54.13
CA LYS A 524 19.46 -3.03 -54.12
C LYS A 524 20.44 -2.71 -52.99
N ASN A 525 20.23 -3.27 -51.81
CA ASN A 525 21.15 -3.12 -50.68
C ASN A 525 22.51 -3.78 -50.94
N GLU A 526 22.55 -4.97 -51.52
CA GLU A 526 23.82 -5.63 -51.88
C GLU A 526 24.57 -4.83 -52.97
N ALA A 527 23.86 -4.29 -53.96
CA ALA A 527 24.46 -3.42 -54.98
C ALA A 527 25.04 -2.10 -54.42
N ALA A 528 24.47 -1.58 -53.33
CA ALA A 528 24.89 -0.32 -52.70
C ALA A 528 25.88 -0.53 -51.51
N LYS A 529 26.29 -1.73 -51.23
CA LYS A 529 27.09 -2.11 -50.06
C LYS A 529 28.36 -1.30 -49.88
N ASP A 530 29.14 -1.10 -50.98
CA ASP A 530 30.36 -0.33 -50.94
C ASP A 530 30.12 1.16 -50.66
N MET A 531 29.02 1.70 -51.16
CA MET A 531 28.57 3.07 -50.87
C MET A 531 28.24 3.18 -49.36
N PHE A 532 27.48 2.26 -48.82
CA PHE A 532 27.12 2.27 -47.39
C PHE A 532 28.35 2.10 -46.47
N ALA A 533 29.37 1.35 -46.88
CA ALA A 533 30.63 1.27 -46.14
C ALA A 533 31.30 2.66 -46.03
N VAL A 534 31.40 3.40 -47.12
CA VAL A 534 31.96 4.76 -47.14
C VAL A 534 31.11 5.72 -46.28
N MET A 535 29.80 5.61 -46.36
CA MET A 535 28.89 6.43 -45.55
C MET A 535 29.02 6.10 -44.05
N LYS A 536 29.15 4.83 -43.70
CA LYS A 536 29.32 4.38 -42.32
C LYS A 536 30.63 4.88 -41.71
N ASP A 537 31.72 4.89 -42.47
CA ASP A 537 33.03 5.42 -42.02
C ASP A 537 32.96 6.91 -41.63
N ALA A 538 31.97 7.67 -42.17
CA ALA A 538 31.76 9.06 -41.84
C ALA A 538 30.96 9.28 -40.52
N LEU A 539 30.37 8.21 -39.99
CA LEU A 539 29.53 8.26 -38.78
C LEU A 539 30.20 7.50 -37.63
N LYS A 540 30.03 8.02 -36.42
CA LYS A 540 30.36 7.31 -35.18
C LYS A 540 29.10 6.64 -34.65
N ASP A 541 29.22 5.45 -34.09
CA ASP A 541 28.13 4.80 -33.32
C ASP A 541 26.89 4.36 -34.15
N VAL A 542 27.06 4.08 -35.47
CA VAL A 542 26.02 3.51 -36.32
C VAL A 542 26.37 2.06 -36.64
N LYS A 543 25.40 1.14 -36.36
CA LYS A 543 25.57 -0.30 -36.60
C LYS A 543 25.64 -0.59 -38.10
N ASP A 544 24.70 0.00 -38.85
CA ASP A 544 24.57 -0.25 -40.28
C ASP A 544 23.86 0.91 -40.99
N ILE A 545 24.00 0.97 -42.34
CA ILE A 545 23.28 1.89 -43.21
C ILE A 545 22.70 1.08 -44.36
N ARG A 546 21.41 1.28 -44.69
CA ARG A 546 20.72 0.53 -45.74
C ARG A 546 19.57 1.28 -46.36
N PHE A 547 19.13 0.88 -47.54
CA PHE A 547 17.84 1.27 -48.07
C PHE A 547 16.70 0.56 -47.37
N THR A 548 15.55 1.24 -47.30
CA THR A 548 14.31 0.72 -46.71
C THR A 548 13.08 1.10 -47.53
N ASN A 549 12.06 0.25 -47.49
CA ASN A 549 10.73 0.51 -48.02
C ASN A 549 9.73 0.92 -46.92
N LYS A 550 10.20 1.10 -45.67
CA LYS A 550 9.34 1.47 -44.53
C LYS A 550 8.88 2.93 -44.61
N LEU A 551 9.56 3.75 -45.40
CA LEU A 551 9.33 5.18 -45.51
C LEU A 551 8.58 5.53 -46.80
N LYS A 552 7.66 6.50 -46.73
CA LYS A 552 6.92 7.00 -47.87
C LYS A 552 7.43 8.39 -48.30
N ASN A 553 7.24 9.37 -47.44
CA ASN A 553 7.58 10.77 -47.75
C ASN A 553 8.92 11.21 -47.11
N HIS A 554 9.32 10.57 -46.04
CA HIS A 554 10.54 10.94 -45.33
C HIS A 554 11.79 10.38 -46.02
N PRO A 555 12.92 11.14 -46.06
CA PRO A 555 14.17 10.69 -46.69
C PRO A 555 14.88 9.62 -45.91
N VAL A 556 14.84 9.70 -44.57
CA VAL A 556 15.58 8.81 -43.67
C VAL A 556 14.81 8.59 -42.37
N CYS A 557 15.09 7.48 -41.67
CA CYS A 557 14.73 7.24 -40.28
C CYS A 557 15.85 6.48 -39.56
N LEU A 558 15.73 6.38 -38.25
CA LEU A 558 16.54 5.46 -37.43
C LEU A 558 15.72 4.25 -37.04
N SER A 559 16.33 3.08 -37.14
CA SER A 559 15.80 1.85 -36.54
C SER A 559 16.79 1.28 -35.54
N THR A 560 16.29 0.43 -34.65
CA THR A 560 17.11 -0.20 -33.60
C THR A 560 17.24 -1.69 -33.83
N GLY A 561 18.48 -2.22 -33.71
CA GLY A 561 18.81 -3.61 -33.95
C GLY A 561 18.81 -4.50 -32.70
N GLY A 562 18.71 -3.93 -31.52
CA GLY A 562 18.82 -4.63 -30.24
C GLY A 562 17.54 -4.60 -29.41
N ASN A 563 17.67 -4.98 -28.13
CA ASN A 563 16.57 -4.97 -27.16
C ASN A 563 16.30 -3.56 -26.56
N ILE A 564 17.20 -2.62 -26.81
CA ILE A 564 17.10 -1.25 -26.28
C ILE A 564 16.63 -0.35 -27.42
N SER A 565 15.48 0.29 -27.22
CA SER A 565 14.97 1.30 -28.14
C SER A 565 15.63 2.66 -27.90
N LEU A 566 15.43 3.61 -28.83
CA LEU A 566 15.90 5.00 -28.65
C LEU A 566 15.24 5.67 -27.45
N GLU A 567 13.98 5.38 -27.17
CA GLU A 567 13.30 5.94 -26.02
C GLU A 567 13.78 5.35 -24.71
N MET A 568 14.02 4.03 -24.67
CA MET A 568 14.64 3.39 -23.51
C MET A 568 16.05 3.94 -23.23
N GLU A 569 16.85 4.19 -24.26
CA GLU A 569 18.15 4.86 -24.11
C GLU A 569 18.01 6.21 -23.42
N LYS A 570 17.06 7.06 -23.84
CA LYS A 570 16.79 8.36 -23.22
C LYS A 570 16.40 8.22 -21.75
N VAL A 571 15.46 7.34 -21.47
CA VAL A 571 14.95 7.13 -20.09
C VAL A 571 16.08 6.63 -19.19
N LEU A 572 16.82 5.60 -19.60
CA LEU A 572 17.91 5.03 -18.80
C LEU A 572 19.03 6.05 -18.55
N ASN A 573 19.40 6.85 -19.55
CA ASN A 573 20.46 7.86 -19.41
C ASN A 573 19.99 9.11 -18.63
N SER A 574 18.69 9.33 -18.46
CA SER A 574 18.13 10.41 -17.62
C SER A 574 18.12 10.05 -16.14
N MET A 575 18.27 8.80 -15.79
CA MET A 575 18.28 8.35 -14.39
C MET A 575 19.57 8.77 -13.67
N PRO A 576 19.53 9.16 -12.39
CA PRO A 576 20.72 9.56 -11.62
C PRO A 576 21.83 8.50 -11.54
N THR A 577 21.46 7.23 -11.69
CA THR A 577 22.37 6.07 -11.70
C THR A 577 22.60 5.54 -13.10
N GLY A 578 22.23 6.30 -14.14
CA GLY A 578 22.26 5.85 -15.53
C GLY A 578 23.69 5.49 -15.95
N GLU A 579 23.90 4.23 -16.31
CA GLU A 579 25.04 3.82 -17.12
C GLU A 579 24.83 4.40 -18.53
N ASN A 580 25.87 4.88 -19.21
CA ASN A 580 25.78 5.37 -20.59
C ASN A 580 25.36 4.23 -21.53
N VAL A 581 24.08 3.91 -21.52
CA VAL A 581 23.49 2.88 -22.37
C VAL A 581 23.27 3.46 -23.75
N LYS A 582 23.66 2.72 -24.80
CA LYS A 582 23.44 3.10 -26.20
C LYS A 582 22.62 2.03 -26.91
N ALA A 583 21.62 2.46 -27.67
CA ALA A 583 20.90 1.60 -28.60
C ALA A 583 21.77 1.31 -29.83
N GLU A 584 21.62 0.12 -30.40
CA GLU A 584 22.22 -0.23 -31.68
C GLU A 584 21.44 0.41 -32.82
N VAL A 585 21.94 1.49 -33.40
CA VAL A 585 21.22 2.32 -34.38
C VAL A 585 21.59 1.92 -35.80
N VAL A 586 20.58 1.80 -36.66
CA VAL A 586 20.69 1.64 -38.10
C VAL A 586 20.10 2.84 -38.82
N LEU A 587 20.83 3.46 -39.72
CA LEU A 587 20.33 4.54 -40.57
C LEU A 587 19.61 3.93 -41.78
N GLU A 588 18.32 4.07 -41.84
CA GLU A 588 17.51 3.60 -42.97
C GLU A 588 17.20 4.76 -43.94
N ILE A 589 17.50 4.56 -45.22
CA ILE A 589 17.31 5.55 -46.27
C ILE A 589 16.17 5.12 -47.18
N ASN A 590 15.24 6.02 -47.43
CA ASN A 590 14.12 5.76 -48.35
C ASN A 590 14.63 5.60 -49.79
N GLU A 591 14.59 4.39 -50.30
CA GLU A 591 15.07 4.03 -51.62
C GLU A 591 14.32 4.77 -52.75
N ASN A 592 13.03 5.08 -52.53
CA ASN A 592 12.19 5.78 -53.49
C ASN A 592 12.28 7.33 -53.40
N HIS A 593 12.97 7.87 -52.41
CA HIS A 593 13.16 9.31 -52.26
C HIS A 593 14.27 9.81 -53.18
N PRO A 594 14.16 11.03 -53.79
CA PRO A 594 15.21 11.59 -54.64
C PRO A 594 16.60 11.64 -54.02
N ILE A 595 16.70 11.65 -52.69
CA ILE A 595 17.97 11.64 -51.96
C ILE A 595 18.78 10.37 -52.25
N ALA A 596 18.11 9.22 -52.43
CA ALA A 596 18.82 7.95 -52.71
C ALA A 596 19.62 8.02 -54.01
N ASN A 597 19.04 8.61 -55.06
CA ASN A 597 19.77 8.84 -56.33
C ASN A 597 20.88 9.85 -56.18
N LYS A 598 20.69 10.91 -55.36
CA LYS A 598 21.74 11.88 -55.08
C LYS A 598 22.93 11.27 -54.34
N LEU A 599 22.70 10.35 -53.38
CA LEU A 599 23.76 9.67 -52.69
C LEU A 599 24.54 8.73 -53.63
N LYS A 600 23.88 8.03 -54.57
CA LYS A 600 24.53 7.21 -55.58
C LYS A 600 25.42 8.07 -56.50
N ASP A 601 24.95 9.19 -56.98
CA ASP A 601 25.74 10.16 -57.79
C ASP A 601 26.94 10.67 -57.01
N LEU A 602 26.81 11.03 -55.75
CA LEU A 602 27.91 11.48 -54.90
C LEU A 602 28.93 10.37 -54.62
N TYR A 603 28.51 9.15 -54.49
CA TYR A 603 29.42 8.02 -54.33
C TYR A 603 30.36 7.85 -55.53
N GLU A 604 29.82 8.05 -56.73
CA GLU A 604 30.63 7.95 -57.98
C GLU A 604 31.51 9.18 -58.20
N ASN A 605 31.06 10.37 -57.84
CA ASN A 605 31.66 11.63 -58.30
C ASN A 605 32.33 12.45 -57.18
N ASP A 606 31.88 12.37 -55.90
CA ASP A 606 32.39 13.23 -54.81
C ASP A 606 32.13 12.57 -53.43
N LYS A 607 33.06 11.72 -53.01
CA LYS A 607 32.98 10.97 -51.74
C LYS A 607 33.05 11.87 -50.50
N ASP A 608 33.71 13.01 -50.59
CA ASP A 608 33.78 13.95 -49.46
C ASP A 608 32.41 14.57 -49.19
N LYS A 609 31.71 14.97 -50.25
CA LYS A 609 30.32 15.41 -50.11
C LYS A 609 29.38 14.32 -49.71
N LEU A 610 29.58 13.08 -50.13
CA LEU A 610 28.82 11.93 -49.64
C LEU A 610 28.90 11.83 -48.12
N ALA A 611 30.06 12.01 -47.53
CA ALA A 611 30.26 12.03 -46.09
C ALA A 611 29.54 13.18 -45.41
N GLU A 612 29.61 14.42 -46.01
CA GLU A 612 28.84 15.57 -45.49
C GLU A 612 27.32 15.33 -45.49
N TYR A 613 26.77 14.81 -46.60
CA TYR A 613 25.34 14.46 -46.71
C TYR A 613 24.94 13.39 -45.74
N THR A 614 25.76 12.39 -45.55
CA THR A 614 25.54 11.30 -44.59
C THR A 614 25.37 11.85 -43.16
N LYS A 615 26.28 12.75 -42.74
CA LYS A 615 26.22 13.40 -41.43
C LYS A 615 24.95 14.25 -41.28
N ILE A 616 24.55 14.99 -42.31
CA ILE A 616 23.31 15.79 -42.28
C ILE A 616 22.10 14.88 -42.13
N LEU A 617 21.97 13.84 -42.94
CA LEU A 617 20.84 12.91 -42.91
C LEU A 617 20.74 12.16 -41.57
N TYR A 618 21.87 11.70 -41.04
CA TYR A 618 21.91 11.05 -39.73
C TYR A 618 21.45 11.98 -38.61
N ASN A 619 21.96 13.20 -38.56
CA ASN A 619 21.57 14.18 -37.53
C ASN A 619 20.10 14.63 -37.70
N GLN A 620 19.59 14.74 -38.93
CA GLN A 620 18.17 14.99 -39.17
C GLN A 620 17.29 13.86 -38.62
N ALA A 621 17.67 12.60 -38.88
CA ALA A 621 16.95 11.46 -38.34
C ALA A 621 16.98 11.45 -36.80
N ARG A 622 18.12 11.78 -36.17
CA ARG A 622 18.20 11.95 -34.72
C ARG A 622 17.24 13.01 -34.18
N LEU A 623 17.18 14.18 -34.83
CA LEU A 623 16.27 15.25 -34.41
C LEU A 623 14.80 14.84 -34.51
N VAL A 624 14.43 14.11 -35.57
CA VAL A 624 13.05 13.60 -35.73
C VAL A 624 12.68 12.61 -34.63
N GLU A 625 13.63 11.76 -34.22
CA GLU A 625 13.46 10.84 -33.10
C GLU A 625 13.56 11.53 -31.71
N GLY A 626 13.74 12.86 -31.68
CA GLY A 626 13.89 13.62 -30.44
C GLY A 626 15.20 13.37 -29.70
N LEU A 627 16.24 12.91 -30.40
CA LEU A 627 17.59 12.72 -29.86
C LEU A 627 18.40 14.01 -29.97
N ASN A 628 19.27 14.23 -29.00
CA ASN A 628 20.23 15.34 -29.08
C ASN A 628 21.24 15.11 -30.20
N VAL A 629 21.59 16.17 -30.90
CA VAL A 629 22.70 16.20 -31.85
C VAL A 629 24.00 16.39 -31.08
N ASP A 630 25.01 15.56 -31.34
CA ASP A 630 26.27 15.59 -30.60
C ASP A 630 27.05 16.89 -30.85
N ASP A 631 27.07 17.38 -32.09
CA ASP A 631 27.65 18.68 -32.47
C ASP A 631 26.67 19.52 -33.32
N PRO A 632 25.81 20.33 -32.65
CA PRO A 632 24.87 21.21 -33.35
C PRO A 632 25.56 22.27 -34.23
N THR A 633 26.81 22.65 -33.88
CA THR A 633 27.57 23.62 -34.63
C THR A 633 28.05 23.05 -35.97
N GLU A 634 28.59 21.79 -35.93
CA GLU A 634 28.97 21.07 -37.16
C GLU A 634 27.75 20.93 -38.09
N LEU A 635 26.62 20.46 -37.56
CA LEU A 635 25.38 20.31 -38.35
C LEU A 635 24.95 21.61 -39.01
N THR A 636 24.93 22.72 -38.25
CA THR A 636 24.55 24.02 -38.76
C THR A 636 25.48 24.45 -39.89
N ASN A 637 26.80 24.31 -39.73
CA ASN A 637 27.77 24.65 -40.74
C ASN A 637 27.62 23.81 -42.04
N LEU A 638 27.37 22.51 -41.88
CA LEU A 638 27.14 21.62 -43.02
C LEU A 638 25.87 22.00 -43.80
N ILE A 639 24.79 22.34 -43.12
CA ILE A 639 23.55 22.81 -43.74
C ILE A 639 23.77 24.15 -44.45
N CYS A 640 24.43 25.12 -43.80
CA CYS A 640 24.73 26.43 -44.41
C CYS A 640 25.62 26.27 -45.65
N ASN A 641 26.61 25.44 -45.61
CA ASN A 641 27.47 25.14 -46.77
C ASN A 641 26.69 24.52 -47.94
N LEU A 642 25.69 23.70 -47.64
CA LEU A 642 24.80 23.10 -48.63
C LEU A 642 23.89 24.15 -49.29
N LEU A 643 23.34 25.09 -48.49
CA LEU A 643 22.42 26.13 -48.95
C LEU A 643 23.14 27.27 -49.72
N SER A 644 24.45 27.42 -49.54
CA SER A 644 25.27 28.45 -50.18
C SER A 644 25.86 28.05 -51.55
N LYS A 645 25.65 26.81 -51.93
CA LYS A 645 26.05 26.24 -53.25
C LYS A 645 24.87 26.10 -54.20
#